data_9314a4f47f99fd52f4752dffe9f1b74d
#
_entry.id   9314a4f47f99fd52f4752dffe9f1b74d
#
_cell.length_a   1.000
_cell.length_b   1.000
_cell.length_c   1.000
_cell.angle_alpha   90.00
_cell.angle_beta   90.00
_cell.angle_gamma   90.00
#
_symmetry.space_group_name_H-M   'P 1'
#
loop_
_entity.id
_entity.type
_entity.pdbx_description
1 polymer ?
#
loop_
_entity_poly.entity_id
_entity_poly.type
_entity_poly.pdbx_seq_one_letter_code
_entity_poly.pdbx_strand_id
1 'polypeptide(L)'
;MTTNEQSPHGNHFAGSLPNQQVNHTPCQAPRYTQSTESFMAASSAGSKSTSGNQRPQGVRPQTHPAQTSQQPNRNTAHPQAANRPATRVATQDPYIPNGQPPRKRGAGKKVGIVVAVILVALLAFGGTLGALLLKDAKSIMGQSQSMMAEVGTLKEALKNGDGDTLNATASSLAGQVGDIKNTVDSPAWTVASFIPVLGDDVSYARGLITNVDTLVQHGLVPACSGLANFQLSNLMQDGAINIDMLNTLVKTFKNVEPAVTTAAEGIKELPEPHIGKLKELSAKISGPIDTAANMIPKVNKIAPLLPGMLGGDGPRHYLLMAQNNSELRSTGGLPGSVGTMTIDQGKLELGEFESSGQITGKNSTPAARGVTPEEVALYSDRVAGRITDTSINPDFPRVAHFASMLWCEQKGGSLDGVVMIDPIFLQYLLGLTGGFDAAGINVNGDNAARMLIHDAYNTMPVAMTDKFFSAAAAGAFNSVLGNLGNIGMTDLLGVIERSAKEGRFLVWMQNPDEESAMETLGFAGQIKTDETKPELGVFFSDETWSKISWYFSDNTVVDEGAKNPDGSTTYHVTTTMQNHLTPDEASKQVDYITGYHPNKRNITDMFMHLFLIPPAGGSISNVQTTVADFSPQAITTMPYNGIQITTGSYLLNGGDTATISYDVTTSPKATEPLTVRTTPTAQVVAGWDQAAPSEAPAQ
;
A
#
# COMPACT_ATOMS: atom_id res chain seq x y z
N MET A 1 4.86 -53.06 -36.55
CA MET A 1 6.31 -52.92 -36.38
C MET A 1 6.53 -51.65 -35.60
N THR A 2 6.90 -51.87 -34.39
CA THR A 2 7.20 -50.92 -33.33
C THR A 2 8.50 -50.19 -33.60
N THR A 3 8.54 -48.86 -33.43
CA THR A 3 9.77 -48.17 -33.11
C THR A 3 9.46 -47.06 -32.09
N ASN A 4 9.99 -47.29 -30.88
CA ASN A 4 10.21 -46.35 -29.79
C ASN A 4 11.25 -45.32 -30.23
N GLU A 5 11.00 -44.02 -30.02
CA GLU A 5 12.06 -43.03 -29.94
C GLU A 5 12.05 -42.40 -28.54
N GLN A 6 13.13 -42.70 -27.84
CA GLN A 6 13.48 -42.14 -26.54
C GLN A 6 14.22 -40.82 -26.77
N SER A 7 13.84 -39.78 -26.01
CA SER A 7 14.60 -38.55 -25.86
C SER A 7 15.88 -38.78 -25.03
N PRO A 8 16.99 -38.12 -25.31
CA PRO A 8 18.21 -38.28 -24.54
C PRO A 8 18.27 -37.24 -23.42
N HIS A 9 18.25 -37.71 -22.17
CA HIS A 9 18.76 -36.96 -21.01
C HIS A 9 20.29 -37.12 -20.97
N GLY A 10 21.01 -36.01 -21.08
CA GLY A 10 22.44 -35.94 -20.87
C GLY A 10 22.75 -35.57 -19.45
N ASN A 11 23.39 -36.47 -18.76
CA ASN A 11 23.97 -36.31 -17.40
C ASN A 11 25.39 -35.74 -17.48
N HIS A 12 25.77 -35.21 -16.30
CA HIS A 12 27.09 -35.06 -15.69
C HIS A 12 27.71 -33.66 -15.61
N PHE A 13 27.63 -33.14 -14.38
CA PHE A 13 28.85 -32.74 -13.68
C PHE A 13 28.69 -33.02 -12.17
N ALA A 14 29.36 -34.09 -11.74
CA ALA A 14 29.52 -34.41 -10.31
C ALA A 14 30.86 -33.81 -9.86
N GLY A 15 30.79 -32.76 -9.04
CA GLY A 15 31.91 -32.32 -8.23
C GLY A 15 31.54 -32.52 -6.77
N SER A 16 32.18 -33.52 -6.12
CA SER A 16 31.98 -33.84 -4.72
C SER A 16 32.62 -32.79 -3.83
N LEU A 17 31.77 -32.06 -3.05
CA LEU A 17 32.15 -31.29 -1.89
C LEU A 17 31.91 -32.11 -0.61
N PRO A 18 32.66 -31.88 0.49
CA PRO A 18 32.66 -32.75 1.65
C PRO A 18 31.39 -32.60 2.48
N ASN A 19 30.88 -33.75 2.92
CA ASN A 19 29.75 -33.93 3.84
C ASN A 19 29.97 -33.11 5.13
N GLN A 20 29.32 -31.94 5.24
CA GLN A 20 29.01 -31.33 6.54
C GLN A 20 27.67 -31.91 6.99
N GLN A 21 27.69 -32.66 8.07
CA GLN A 21 26.48 -33.04 8.80
C GLN A 21 25.82 -31.76 9.34
N VAL A 22 24.83 -31.25 8.60
CA VAL A 22 23.93 -30.21 9.10
C VAL A 22 22.96 -30.88 10.06
N ASN A 23 23.04 -30.53 11.33
CA ASN A 23 22.03 -30.90 12.32
C ASN A 23 20.67 -30.33 11.89
N HIS A 24 19.80 -31.18 11.39
CA HIS A 24 18.43 -30.83 11.04
C HIS A 24 17.62 -30.56 12.31
N THR A 25 17.51 -29.32 12.72
CA THR A 25 16.42 -28.90 13.60
C THR A 25 15.15 -28.93 12.77
N PRO A 26 14.07 -29.62 13.22
CA PRO A 26 12.82 -29.64 12.46
C PRO A 26 12.28 -28.22 12.27
N CYS A 27 11.86 -27.91 11.06
CA CYS A 27 11.17 -26.66 10.73
C CYS A 27 9.95 -26.51 11.66
N GLN A 28 9.96 -25.55 12.56
CA GLN A 28 8.78 -25.25 13.35
C GLN A 28 7.79 -24.53 12.43
N ALA A 29 6.57 -25.08 12.36
CA ALA A 29 5.48 -24.43 11.64
C ALA A 29 5.32 -22.99 12.16
N PRO A 30 5.26 -21.97 11.28
CA PRO A 30 4.95 -20.62 11.69
C PRO A 30 3.64 -20.65 12.51
N ARG A 31 3.63 -19.99 13.68
CA ARG A 31 2.40 -19.85 14.46
C ARG A 31 1.55 -18.79 13.80
N TYR A 32 0.68 -19.21 12.91
CA TYR A 32 -0.39 -18.34 12.41
C TYR A 32 -1.38 -18.15 13.57
N THR A 33 -1.26 -17.07 14.31
CA THR A 33 -2.26 -16.64 15.27
C THR A 33 -3.31 -15.83 14.52
N GLN A 34 -4.36 -16.51 14.02
CA GLN A 34 -5.60 -15.79 13.74
C GLN A 34 -6.02 -15.10 15.03
N SER A 35 -6.27 -13.81 14.95
CA SER A 35 -6.89 -13.02 16.03
C SER A 35 -8.37 -13.42 16.17
N THR A 36 -8.61 -14.64 16.65
CA THR A 36 -9.96 -15.18 16.94
C THR A 36 -10.51 -14.69 18.28
N GLU A 37 -9.78 -13.89 19.02
CA GLU A 37 -10.25 -13.45 20.35
C GLU A 37 -11.35 -12.38 20.34
N SER A 38 -11.64 -11.75 19.21
CA SER A 38 -12.70 -10.71 19.15
C SER A 38 -14.10 -11.22 18.79
N PHE A 39 -14.25 -12.48 18.35
CA PHE A 39 -15.55 -12.98 17.89
C PHE A 39 -16.29 -13.90 18.88
N MET A 40 -15.67 -14.35 19.97
CA MET A 40 -16.32 -15.27 20.94
C MET A 40 -17.00 -14.57 22.13
N ALA A 41 -16.93 -13.25 22.25
CA ALA A 41 -17.50 -12.52 23.40
C ALA A 41 -18.96 -12.07 23.23
N ALA A 42 -19.59 -12.27 22.07
CA ALA A 42 -20.94 -11.76 21.78
C ALA A 42 -22.05 -12.81 21.74
N SER A 43 -21.80 -14.11 21.97
CA SER A 43 -22.84 -15.16 21.87
C SER A 43 -23.08 -15.99 23.13
N SER A 44 -22.80 -15.48 24.33
CA SER A 44 -23.15 -16.16 25.58
C SER A 44 -23.99 -15.28 26.51
N ALA A 45 -25.18 -14.88 26.08
CA ALA A 45 -26.18 -14.37 27.00
C ALA A 45 -27.58 -14.89 26.57
N GLY A 46 -27.98 -15.95 27.20
CA GLY A 46 -29.38 -16.19 27.59
C GLY A 46 -30.30 -16.91 26.64
N SER A 47 -30.55 -18.19 26.83
CA SER A 47 -31.82 -18.58 27.38
C SER A 47 -31.86 -20.07 27.72
N LYS A 48 -32.27 -20.33 28.96
CA LYS A 48 -32.63 -21.65 29.49
C LYS A 48 -34.07 -22.04 29.13
N SER A 49 -34.24 -23.33 28.81
CA SER A 49 -35.38 -24.19 29.09
C SER A 49 -36.73 -23.88 28.43
N THR A 50 -37.51 -24.77 27.93
CA THR A 50 -38.00 -26.07 28.41
C THR A 50 -38.74 -26.77 27.27
N SER A 51 -38.71 -28.10 27.34
CA SER A 51 -39.42 -29.07 26.52
C SER A 51 -40.94 -28.89 26.38
N GLY A 52 -41.46 -29.23 25.21
CA GLY A 52 -42.90 -29.42 25.05
C GLY A 52 -43.32 -29.79 23.61
N ASN A 53 -43.48 -31.09 23.37
CA ASN A 53 -44.07 -31.68 22.16
C ASN A 53 -45.44 -31.13 21.84
N GLN A 54 -45.75 -30.87 20.57
CA GLN A 54 -46.86 -31.43 19.80
C GLN A 54 -47.09 -30.75 18.45
N ARG A 55 -47.14 -31.53 17.41
CA ARG A 55 -47.76 -31.26 16.09
C ARG A 55 -49.23 -31.78 16.16
N PRO A 56 -50.16 -31.54 15.20
CA PRO A 56 -50.12 -30.88 13.89
C PRO A 56 -51.39 -30.12 13.44
N GLN A 57 -51.42 -29.78 12.13
CA GLN A 57 -52.58 -29.43 11.24
C GLN A 57 -52.93 -27.94 11.19
N GLY A 58 -52.83 -27.20 10.10
CA GLY A 58 -53.37 -27.38 8.76
C GLY A 58 -54.58 -26.45 8.57
N VAL A 59 -54.49 -25.45 7.70
CA VAL A 59 -55.57 -25.03 6.75
C VAL A 59 -55.22 -23.66 6.11
N ARG A 60 -55.24 -23.61 4.80
CA ARG A 60 -55.30 -22.45 3.87
C ARG A 60 -56.78 -22.17 3.56
N PRO A 61 -57.17 -21.22 2.70
CA PRO A 61 -56.89 -19.77 2.46
C PRO A 61 -58.18 -18.94 2.32
N GLN A 62 -58.09 -17.62 2.11
CA GLN A 62 -59.05 -16.83 1.27
C GLN A 62 -58.67 -15.33 1.26
N THR A 63 -58.27 -14.79 0.11
CA THR A 63 -58.97 -13.95 -0.90
C THR A 63 -59.43 -12.55 -0.49
N HIS A 64 -58.94 -11.60 -1.29
CA HIS A 64 -59.23 -10.20 -1.55
C HIS A 64 -60.68 -9.71 -1.41
N PRO A 65 -61.00 -8.37 -1.48
CA PRO A 65 -60.71 -7.53 -2.64
C PRO A 65 -60.44 -6.02 -2.40
N ALA A 66 -60.09 -5.37 -3.49
CA ALA A 66 -59.79 -3.98 -3.76
C ALA A 66 -60.98 -2.99 -3.71
N GLN A 67 -60.69 -1.70 -3.61
CA GLN A 67 -61.37 -0.56 -4.29
C GLN A 67 -60.58 0.72 -4.01
N THR A 68 -59.98 1.34 -4.99
CA THR A 68 -60.38 2.39 -6.00
C THR A 68 -60.71 3.78 -5.48
N SER A 69 -60.09 4.73 -6.12
CA SER A 69 -60.47 6.10 -6.55
C SER A 69 -59.92 7.23 -5.67
N GLN A 70 -59.44 8.38 -6.13
CA GLN A 70 -59.51 9.14 -7.37
C GLN A 70 -58.53 10.34 -7.27
N GLN A 71 -57.96 10.71 -8.40
CA GLN A 71 -57.37 12.04 -8.61
C GLN A 71 -58.48 13.10 -8.80
N PRO A 72 -58.17 14.42 -8.66
CA PRO A 72 -57.84 15.19 -9.84
C PRO A 72 -56.88 16.36 -9.69
N ASN A 73 -56.06 16.49 -10.67
CA ASN A 73 -55.63 17.66 -11.48
C ASN A 73 -55.79 19.11 -10.99
N ARG A 74 -54.74 19.93 -11.05
CA ARG A 74 -54.47 20.98 -12.04
C ARG A 74 -53.44 22.05 -11.59
N ASN A 75 -52.49 22.22 -12.45
CA ASN A 75 -51.99 23.44 -13.07
C ASN A 75 -50.96 24.37 -12.38
N THR A 76 -49.89 24.45 -13.10
CA THR A 76 -49.14 25.63 -13.64
C THR A 76 -48.31 26.45 -12.69
N ALA A 77 -46.99 26.45 -12.92
CA ALA A 77 -46.17 27.53 -13.47
C ALA A 77 -44.67 27.28 -13.24
N HIS A 78 -43.94 27.25 -14.33
CA HIS A 78 -42.49 27.51 -14.33
C HIS A 78 -42.21 28.97 -13.96
N PRO A 79 -41.03 29.28 -13.31
CA PRO A 79 -39.96 29.80 -14.14
C PRO A 79 -38.53 29.37 -13.75
N GLN A 80 -37.76 29.15 -14.81
CA GLN A 80 -36.36 29.49 -15.07
C GLN A 80 -35.26 29.15 -14.04
N ALA A 81 -34.34 28.44 -14.64
CA ALA A 81 -32.94 28.15 -14.39
C ALA A 81 -32.12 29.19 -13.60
N ALA A 82 -31.33 28.69 -12.65
CA ALA A 82 -30.09 29.30 -12.28
C ALA A 82 -29.04 28.21 -12.14
N ASN A 83 -28.07 28.28 -13.02
CA ASN A 83 -26.84 27.49 -13.05
C ASN A 83 -26.14 27.46 -11.69
N ARG A 84 -25.85 26.28 -11.20
CA ARG A 84 -24.76 26.06 -10.25
C ARG A 84 -23.78 25.08 -10.86
N PRO A 85 -22.49 25.39 -10.87
CA PRO A 85 -21.49 24.50 -11.45
C PRO A 85 -21.27 23.28 -10.53
N ALA A 86 -21.26 22.13 -11.15
CA ALA A 86 -20.87 20.87 -10.53
C ALA A 86 -19.40 20.97 -10.07
N THR A 87 -19.18 20.69 -8.80
CA THR A 87 -17.84 20.52 -8.24
C THR A 87 -17.31 19.19 -8.72
N ARG A 88 -16.38 19.24 -9.67
CA ARG A 88 -15.62 18.06 -10.09
C ARG A 88 -14.77 17.58 -8.92
N VAL A 89 -15.02 16.38 -8.45
CA VAL A 89 -14.10 15.61 -7.66
C VAL A 89 -12.91 15.26 -8.57
N ALA A 90 -11.71 15.61 -8.13
CA ALA A 90 -10.49 15.36 -8.87
C ALA A 90 -10.20 13.86 -8.85
N THR A 91 -10.41 13.22 -9.98
CA THR A 91 -9.81 11.94 -10.31
C THR A 91 -8.31 12.14 -10.50
N GLN A 92 -7.52 11.23 -9.97
CA GLN A 92 -6.07 11.21 -10.11
C GLN A 92 -5.70 11.13 -11.60
N ASP A 93 -4.81 12.03 -12.02
CA ASP A 93 -4.31 12.09 -13.39
C ASP A 93 -3.44 10.88 -13.74
N PRO A 94 -3.60 10.30 -14.93
CA PRO A 94 -2.66 9.30 -15.44
C PRO A 94 -1.34 9.95 -15.88
N TYR A 95 -0.26 9.25 -15.64
CA TYR A 95 1.13 9.55 -15.98
C TYR A 95 1.34 9.79 -17.47
N ILE A 96 1.91 10.93 -17.85
CA ILE A 96 2.42 11.23 -19.20
C ILE A 96 3.95 11.18 -19.13
N PRO A 97 4.62 10.34 -19.91
CA PRO A 97 6.06 10.37 -20.00
C PRO A 97 6.48 11.45 -20.99
N ASN A 98 6.89 12.60 -20.51
CA ASN A 98 7.95 13.41 -21.12
C ASN A 98 8.18 14.71 -20.36
N GLY A 99 9.37 14.83 -19.84
CA GLY A 99 10.13 16.06 -19.77
C GLY A 99 9.70 17.10 -18.75
N GLN A 100 10.33 17.07 -17.64
CA GLN A 100 10.50 18.00 -16.52
C GLN A 100 9.81 17.56 -15.24
N PRO A 101 10.56 17.44 -14.15
CA PRO A 101 9.98 17.09 -12.86
C PRO A 101 9.00 18.17 -12.40
N PRO A 102 7.82 17.82 -11.87
CA PRO A 102 6.89 18.80 -11.33
C PRO A 102 7.57 19.52 -10.16
N ARG A 103 7.64 20.84 -10.25
CA ARG A 103 8.09 21.68 -9.13
C ARG A 103 7.19 21.40 -7.93
N LYS A 104 7.71 20.64 -6.99
CA LYS A 104 7.08 20.36 -5.69
C LYS A 104 6.74 21.70 -5.03
N ARG A 105 5.45 21.99 -4.85
CA ARG A 105 4.99 23.09 -4.00
C ARG A 105 5.26 22.68 -2.54
N GLY A 106 6.38 23.16 -2.02
CA GLY A 106 6.96 22.70 -0.78
C GLY A 106 6.15 22.98 0.47
N ALA A 107 6.20 22.04 1.38
CA ALA A 107 5.80 22.18 2.78
C ALA A 107 6.45 23.40 3.48
N GLY A 108 7.62 23.86 3.00
CA GLY A 108 8.29 25.07 3.51
C GLY A 108 7.48 26.38 3.37
N LYS A 109 6.55 26.47 2.39
CA LYS A 109 5.62 27.61 2.33
C LYS A 109 4.59 27.61 3.46
N LYS A 110 4.29 26.45 4.06
CA LYS A 110 3.24 26.33 5.08
C LYS A 110 3.69 26.84 6.46
N VAL A 111 4.92 26.57 6.89
CA VAL A 111 5.42 27.07 8.19
C VAL A 111 5.65 28.57 8.19
N GLY A 112 6.17 29.09 7.10
CA GLY A 112 6.35 30.54 6.97
C GLY A 112 5.04 31.32 6.88
N ILE A 113 3.98 30.73 6.29
CA ILE A 113 2.64 31.32 6.30
C ILE A 113 2.09 31.38 7.74
N VAL A 114 2.41 30.40 8.57
CA VAL A 114 2.03 30.31 9.98
C VAL A 114 2.50 31.53 10.77
N VAL A 115 3.77 31.84 10.69
CA VAL A 115 4.35 32.98 11.39
C VAL A 115 3.81 34.30 10.83
N ALA A 116 3.67 34.43 9.52
CA ALA A 116 3.16 35.64 8.89
C ALA A 116 1.70 35.96 9.24
N VAL A 117 0.88 34.95 9.48
CA VAL A 117 -0.56 35.15 9.83
C VAL A 117 -0.76 35.43 11.32
N ILE A 118 0.09 34.87 12.21
CA ILE A 118 0.14 35.31 13.62
C ILE A 118 0.32 36.85 13.67
N LEU A 119 1.17 37.36 12.80
CA LEU A 119 1.45 38.79 12.68
C LEU A 119 0.29 39.63 12.16
N VAL A 120 -0.42 39.15 11.18
CA VAL A 120 -1.58 39.86 10.63
C VAL A 120 -2.74 39.88 11.63
N ALA A 121 -2.89 38.84 12.46
CA ALA A 121 -3.86 38.85 13.56
C ALA A 121 -3.51 39.90 14.64
N LEU A 122 -2.23 40.05 14.93
CA LEU A 122 -1.73 41.09 15.84
C LEU A 122 -1.96 42.52 15.33
N LEU A 123 -1.88 42.73 14.03
CA LEU A 123 -2.16 44.02 13.39
C LEU A 123 -3.64 44.40 13.35
N ALA A 124 -4.57 43.46 13.58
CA ALA A 124 -6.02 43.76 13.65
C ALA A 124 -6.49 44.30 15.01
N PHE A 125 -5.63 44.30 16.01
CA PHE A 125 -5.94 44.84 17.36
C PHE A 125 -5.72 46.34 17.41
N GLY A 126 -6.74 47.10 17.15
CA GLY A 126 -6.72 48.57 17.23
C GLY A 126 -7.08 49.12 18.61
N GLY A 127 -6.43 50.17 19.02
CA GLY A 127 -6.67 50.91 20.24
C GLY A 127 -5.36 51.36 20.94
N THR A 128 -5.42 52.00 22.10
CA THR A 128 -4.24 52.51 22.81
C THR A 128 -3.25 51.43 23.28
N LEU A 129 -3.73 50.22 23.58
CA LEU A 129 -2.92 49.04 23.68
C LEU A 129 -2.33 48.62 22.31
N GLY A 130 -3.00 48.99 21.23
CA GLY A 130 -2.60 48.67 19.85
C GLY A 130 -1.28 49.30 19.42
N ALA A 131 -0.83 50.41 20.00
CA ALA A 131 0.47 51.01 19.63
C ALA A 131 1.66 50.20 20.16
N LEU A 132 1.55 49.61 21.34
CA LEU A 132 2.55 48.68 21.90
C LEU A 132 2.50 47.35 21.15
N LEU A 133 1.31 46.81 20.91
CA LEU A 133 1.10 45.58 20.14
C LEU A 133 1.51 45.72 18.66
N LEU A 134 1.35 46.95 18.08
CA LEU A 134 1.83 47.25 16.69
C LEU A 134 3.35 47.29 16.59
N LYS A 135 4.04 47.78 17.65
CA LYS A 135 5.52 47.73 17.68
C LYS A 135 6.00 46.29 17.76
N ASP A 136 5.40 45.50 18.67
CA ASP A 136 5.72 44.08 18.83
C ASP A 136 5.39 43.29 17.54
N ALA A 137 4.22 43.56 16.92
CA ALA A 137 3.82 42.98 15.67
C ALA A 137 4.81 43.27 14.51
N LYS A 138 5.36 44.49 14.41
CA LYS A 138 6.39 44.82 13.42
C LYS A 138 7.70 44.07 13.67
N SER A 139 8.11 43.91 14.91
CA SER A 139 9.29 43.11 15.28
C SER A 139 9.11 41.66 14.91
N ILE A 140 7.98 41.07 15.29
CA ILE A 140 7.62 39.69 14.96
C ILE A 140 7.52 39.50 13.42
N MET A 141 6.99 40.49 12.65
CA MET A 141 6.90 40.42 11.20
C MET A 141 8.29 40.40 10.53
N GLY A 142 9.26 41.13 11.04
CA GLY A 142 10.64 41.08 10.56
C GLY A 142 11.27 39.69 10.81
N GLN A 143 11.05 39.13 12.00
CA GLN A 143 11.53 37.80 12.36
C GLN A 143 10.88 36.69 11.52
N SER A 144 9.60 36.84 11.15
CA SER A 144 8.88 35.82 10.37
C SER A 144 9.47 35.60 8.99
N GLN A 145 9.94 36.66 8.30
CA GLN A 145 10.58 36.50 7.00
C GLN A 145 11.91 35.79 7.11
N SER A 146 12.69 36.05 8.17
CA SER A 146 13.92 35.32 8.47
C SER A 146 13.63 33.84 8.73
N MET A 147 12.66 33.54 9.57
CA MET A 147 12.26 32.16 9.91
C MET A 147 11.78 31.37 8.67
N MET A 148 11.07 32.04 7.73
CA MET A 148 10.67 31.41 6.47
C MET A 148 11.86 31.02 5.61
N ALA A 149 12.86 31.87 5.52
CA ALA A 149 14.09 31.58 4.78
C ALA A 149 14.86 30.45 5.47
N GLU A 150 14.93 30.47 6.81
CA GLU A 150 15.63 29.43 7.57
C GLU A 150 14.96 28.07 7.49
N VAL A 151 13.62 27.97 7.43
CA VAL A 151 12.92 26.70 7.14
C VAL A 151 13.30 26.16 5.75
N GLY A 152 13.49 27.06 4.76
CA GLY A 152 14.03 26.68 3.46
C GLY A 152 15.44 26.11 3.56
N THR A 153 16.32 26.78 4.33
CA THR A 153 17.69 26.36 4.59
C THR A 153 17.73 25.02 5.32
N LEU A 154 16.89 24.80 6.35
CA LEU A 154 16.74 23.51 7.03
C LEU A 154 16.42 22.37 6.07
N LYS A 155 15.50 22.60 5.17
CA LYS A 155 15.11 21.59 4.18
C LYS A 155 16.24 21.25 3.22
N GLU A 156 16.97 22.25 2.72
CA GLU A 156 18.12 22.01 1.84
C GLU A 156 19.29 21.37 2.61
N ALA A 157 19.56 21.79 3.86
CA ALA A 157 20.58 21.18 4.71
C ALA A 157 20.26 19.69 4.97
N LEU A 158 19.01 19.36 5.30
CA LEU A 158 18.58 17.97 5.49
C LEU A 158 18.74 17.15 4.19
N LYS A 159 18.35 17.74 3.05
CA LYS A 159 18.45 17.08 1.75
C LYS A 159 19.91 16.79 1.37
N ASN A 160 20.82 17.72 1.70
CA ASN A 160 22.23 17.65 1.34
C ASN A 160 23.08 16.93 2.43
N GLY A 161 22.46 16.54 3.56
CA GLY A 161 23.18 15.94 4.69
C GLY A 161 24.14 16.90 5.38
N ASP A 162 23.89 18.23 5.30
CA ASP A 162 24.69 19.27 5.95
C ASP A 162 24.25 19.45 7.41
N GLY A 163 24.84 18.63 8.29
CA GLY A 163 24.50 18.57 9.70
C GLY A 163 24.84 19.86 10.47
N ASP A 164 25.89 20.55 10.10
CA ASP A 164 26.31 21.81 10.74
C ASP A 164 25.29 22.91 10.44
N THR A 165 24.93 23.08 9.18
CA THR A 165 23.88 24.04 8.76
C THR A 165 22.53 23.64 9.37
N LEU A 166 22.19 22.35 9.44
CA LEU A 166 20.97 21.85 10.05
C LEU A 166 20.86 22.27 11.52
N ASN A 167 21.90 22.02 12.32
CA ASN A 167 21.96 22.38 13.74
C ASN A 167 21.95 23.89 13.98
N ALA A 168 22.76 24.64 13.23
CA ALA A 168 22.84 26.08 13.36
C ALA A 168 21.49 26.73 13.05
N THR A 169 20.84 26.31 11.98
CA THR A 169 19.53 26.86 11.55
C THR A 169 18.42 26.48 12.54
N ALA A 170 18.40 25.24 13.06
CA ALA A 170 17.43 24.81 14.07
C ALA A 170 17.58 25.64 15.36
N SER A 171 18.82 25.89 15.77
CA SER A 171 19.12 26.73 16.97
C SER A 171 18.73 28.19 16.77
N SER A 172 18.94 28.72 15.56
CA SER A 172 18.49 30.09 15.22
C SER A 172 16.97 30.21 15.25
N LEU A 173 16.25 29.25 14.66
CA LEU A 173 14.78 29.18 14.74
C LEU A 173 14.28 29.09 16.18
N ALA A 174 14.93 28.29 17.02
CA ALA A 174 14.58 28.15 18.42
C ALA A 174 14.75 29.47 19.18
N GLY A 175 15.83 30.22 18.90
CA GLY A 175 16.05 31.56 19.44
C GLY A 175 14.95 32.53 19.03
N GLN A 176 14.63 32.58 17.74
CA GLN A 176 13.59 33.49 17.20
C GLN A 176 12.20 33.18 17.75
N VAL A 177 11.82 31.88 17.85
CA VAL A 177 10.55 31.46 18.45
C VAL A 177 10.50 31.81 19.92
N GLY A 178 11.60 31.61 20.68
CA GLY A 178 11.74 32.01 22.07
C GLY A 178 11.56 33.53 22.28
N ASP A 179 12.12 34.37 21.40
CA ASP A 179 11.96 35.82 21.44
C ASP A 179 10.50 36.23 21.19
N ILE A 180 9.83 35.60 20.23
CA ILE A 180 8.40 35.80 19.98
C ILE A 180 7.58 35.39 21.21
N LYS A 181 7.90 34.26 21.82
CA LYS A 181 7.24 33.78 23.04
C LYS A 181 7.38 34.77 24.17
N ASN A 182 8.59 35.27 24.43
CA ASN A 182 8.84 36.29 25.43
C ASN A 182 8.02 37.58 25.19
N THR A 183 7.84 37.93 23.91
CA THR A 183 7.03 39.11 23.54
C THR A 183 5.55 38.89 23.86
N VAL A 184 4.97 37.74 23.48
CA VAL A 184 3.54 37.45 23.74
C VAL A 184 3.24 37.08 25.19
N ASP A 185 4.25 36.73 25.99
CA ASP A 185 4.13 36.51 27.44
C ASP A 185 4.27 37.84 28.26
N SER A 186 4.52 38.98 27.59
CA SER A 186 4.63 40.25 28.24
C SER A 186 3.33 40.69 28.96
N PRO A 187 3.42 41.58 30.00
CA PRO A 187 2.25 42.04 30.71
C PRO A 187 1.16 42.67 29.82
N ALA A 188 1.55 43.31 28.71
CA ALA A 188 0.61 43.93 27.77
C ALA A 188 -0.30 42.88 27.13
N TRP A 189 0.27 41.75 26.69
CA TRP A 189 -0.46 40.63 26.12
C TRP A 189 -1.31 39.90 27.15
N THR A 190 -0.80 39.78 28.38
CA THR A 190 -1.57 39.20 29.47
C THR A 190 -2.79 40.05 29.81
N VAL A 191 -2.69 41.38 29.85
CA VAL A 191 -3.84 42.26 30.03
C VAL A 191 -4.82 42.18 28.89
N ALA A 192 -4.32 42.09 27.62
CA ALA A 192 -5.16 41.98 26.45
C ALA A 192 -6.00 40.68 26.44
N SER A 193 -5.54 39.60 27.04
CA SER A 193 -6.30 38.33 27.12
C SER A 193 -7.57 38.41 28.02
N PHE A 194 -7.73 39.46 28.82
CA PHE A 194 -8.93 39.67 29.63
C PHE A 194 -9.97 40.56 28.94
N ILE A 195 -9.72 41.07 27.73
CA ILE A 195 -10.68 41.91 27.01
C ILE A 195 -11.80 41.03 26.44
N PRO A 196 -13.09 41.29 26.75
CA PRO A 196 -14.19 40.49 26.25
C PRO A 196 -14.14 40.36 24.69
N VAL A 197 -14.37 39.12 24.16
CA VAL A 197 -14.32 38.75 22.73
C VAL A 197 -12.91 38.73 22.16
N LEU A 198 -12.07 39.73 22.40
CA LEU A 198 -10.69 39.78 21.92
C LEU A 198 -9.74 38.91 22.74
N GLY A 199 -10.09 38.62 23.99
CA GLY A 199 -9.29 37.83 24.92
C GLY A 199 -9.10 36.38 24.43
N ASP A 200 -10.09 35.81 23.79
CA ASP A 200 -10.01 34.45 23.22
C ASP A 200 -9.00 34.42 22.10
N ASP A 201 -9.01 35.39 21.18
CA ASP A 201 -8.04 35.48 20.08
C ASP A 201 -6.61 35.70 20.58
N VAL A 202 -6.43 36.52 21.64
CA VAL A 202 -5.12 36.74 22.30
C VAL A 202 -4.66 35.45 22.97
N SER A 203 -5.54 34.76 23.69
CA SER A 203 -5.25 33.52 24.39
C SER A 203 -4.89 32.44 23.39
N TYR A 204 -5.63 32.36 22.27
CA TYR A 204 -5.32 31.49 21.15
C TYR A 204 -3.90 31.76 20.61
N ALA A 205 -3.56 33.00 20.26
CA ALA A 205 -2.26 33.36 19.72
C ALA A 205 -1.12 33.04 20.72
N ARG A 206 -1.28 33.31 22.00
CA ARG A 206 -0.30 32.96 23.04
C ARG A 206 -0.12 31.47 23.20
N GLY A 207 -1.23 30.73 23.27
CA GLY A 207 -1.20 29.27 23.35
C GLY A 207 -0.56 28.63 22.15
N LEU A 208 -0.88 29.11 20.95
CA LEU A 208 -0.28 28.63 19.71
C LEU A 208 1.25 28.82 19.70
N ILE A 209 1.74 30.01 20.07
CA ILE A 209 3.18 30.30 20.14
C ILE A 209 3.85 29.42 21.19
N THR A 210 3.22 29.20 22.34
CA THR A 210 3.75 28.31 23.39
C THR A 210 3.90 26.89 22.89
N ASN A 211 2.92 26.35 22.14
CA ASN A 211 2.99 25.02 21.58
C ASN A 211 4.01 24.92 20.44
N VAL A 212 4.14 25.97 19.62
CA VAL A 212 5.20 26.05 18.59
C VAL A 212 6.58 26.12 19.23
N ASP A 213 6.76 26.86 20.32
CA ASP A 213 8.01 26.89 21.07
C ASP A 213 8.37 25.50 21.63
N THR A 214 7.41 24.81 22.23
CA THR A 214 7.58 23.43 22.70
C THR A 214 8.02 22.51 21.55
N LEU A 215 7.34 22.60 20.40
CA LEU A 215 7.69 21.82 19.23
C LEU A 215 9.10 22.11 18.71
N VAL A 216 9.51 23.38 18.68
CA VAL A 216 10.82 23.78 18.16
C VAL A 216 11.93 23.43 19.16
N GLN A 217 11.78 23.79 20.44
CA GLN A 217 12.81 23.58 21.46
C GLN A 217 13.03 22.11 21.80
N HIS A 218 11.94 21.33 21.92
CA HIS A 218 11.97 19.95 22.38
C HIS A 218 11.72 18.92 21.28
N GLY A 219 11.31 19.37 20.09
CA GLY A 219 11.10 18.52 18.92
C GLY A 219 12.15 18.78 17.82
N LEU A 220 12.13 19.98 17.20
CA LEU A 220 12.94 20.29 16.05
C LEU A 220 14.44 20.32 16.36
N VAL A 221 14.87 21.00 17.41
CA VAL A 221 16.31 21.09 17.78
C VAL A 221 16.90 19.71 18.11
N PRO A 222 16.28 18.87 18.96
CA PRO A 222 16.76 17.50 19.18
C PRO A 222 16.74 16.63 17.92
N ALA A 223 15.70 16.78 17.06
CA ALA A 223 15.62 16.06 15.80
C ALA A 223 16.81 16.42 14.88
N CYS A 224 17.06 17.72 14.68
CA CYS A 224 18.17 18.19 13.86
C CYS A 224 19.52 17.75 14.42
N SER A 225 19.71 17.79 15.75
CA SER A 225 20.93 17.32 16.40
C SER A 225 21.15 15.81 16.21
N GLY A 226 20.09 15.01 16.34
CA GLY A 226 20.15 13.56 16.08
C GLY A 226 20.39 13.20 14.62
N LEU A 227 19.93 14.04 13.69
CA LEU A 227 20.07 13.86 12.25
C LEU A 227 21.31 14.54 11.67
N ALA A 228 22.07 15.32 12.44
CA ALA A 228 23.20 16.10 11.95
C ALA A 228 24.29 15.26 11.27
N ASN A 229 24.49 14.04 11.76
CA ASN A 229 25.44 13.08 11.18
C ASN A 229 24.78 12.09 10.22
N PHE A 230 23.48 12.27 9.95
CA PHE A 230 22.74 11.38 9.08
C PHE A 230 22.92 11.78 7.62
N GLN A 231 23.73 11.00 6.92
CA GLN A 231 23.81 11.04 5.46
C GLN A 231 23.39 9.67 4.94
N LEU A 232 22.55 9.63 3.91
CA LEU A 232 22.13 8.36 3.32
C LEU A 232 23.33 7.55 2.80
N SER A 233 24.40 8.25 2.36
CA SER A 233 25.68 7.64 2.02
C SER A 233 26.33 6.87 3.19
N ASN A 234 26.06 7.27 4.42
CA ASN A 234 26.59 6.60 5.62
C ASN A 234 25.68 5.46 6.10
N LEU A 235 24.45 5.38 5.55
CA LEU A 235 23.56 4.24 5.82
C LEU A 235 24.10 2.95 5.22
N MET A 236 24.83 3.05 4.11
CA MET A 236 25.56 1.94 3.51
C MET A 236 27.06 2.11 3.82
N GLN A 237 27.62 1.22 4.61
CA GLN A 237 29.03 1.20 4.96
C GLN A 237 29.60 -0.19 4.66
N ASP A 238 30.66 -0.26 3.86
CA ASP A 238 31.33 -1.50 3.49
C ASP A 238 30.37 -2.59 2.90
N GLY A 239 29.31 -2.17 2.21
CA GLY A 239 28.33 -3.06 1.61
C GLY A 239 27.28 -3.60 2.61
N ALA A 240 27.22 -3.03 3.82
CA ALA A 240 26.23 -3.35 4.84
C ALA A 240 25.42 -2.10 5.26
N ILE A 241 24.20 -2.31 5.70
CA ILE A 241 23.38 -1.27 6.33
C ILE A 241 23.92 -0.99 7.73
N ASN A 242 24.20 0.26 8.03
CA ASN A 242 24.75 0.69 9.32
C ASN A 242 23.69 0.62 10.43
N ILE A 243 23.74 -0.46 11.22
CA ILE A 243 22.81 -0.72 12.33
C ILE A 243 22.90 0.35 13.43
N ASP A 244 24.12 0.85 13.75
CA ASP A 244 24.29 1.88 14.77
C ASP A 244 23.63 3.20 14.36
N MET A 245 23.70 3.52 13.08
CA MET A 245 23.01 4.68 12.52
C MET A 245 21.49 4.55 12.61
N LEU A 246 20.94 3.37 12.31
CA LEU A 246 19.51 3.09 12.51
C LEU A 246 19.11 3.22 13.98
N ASN A 247 19.90 2.69 14.89
CA ASN A 247 19.67 2.84 16.34
C ASN A 247 19.67 4.32 16.78
N THR A 248 20.52 5.14 16.16
CA THR A 248 20.52 6.59 16.41
C THR A 248 19.26 7.26 15.91
N LEU A 249 18.77 6.91 14.73
CA LEU A 249 17.47 7.39 14.22
C LEU A 249 16.33 7.00 15.14
N VAL A 250 16.26 5.74 15.58
CA VAL A 250 15.25 5.24 16.52
C VAL A 250 15.22 6.09 17.78
N LYS A 251 16.39 6.33 18.40
CA LYS A 251 16.52 7.17 19.60
C LYS A 251 16.04 8.61 19.34
N THR A 252 16.41 9.16 18.18
CA THR A 252 16.02 10.53 17.80
C THR A 252 14.49 10.65 17.68
N PHE A 253 13.82 9.77 16.95
CA PHE A 253 12.36 9.80 16.83
C PHE A 253 11.64 9.58 18.15
N LYS A 254 12.13 8.67 18.98
CA LYS A 254 11.58 8.43 20.33
C LYS A 254 11.68 9.67 21.21
N ASN A 255 12.75 10.43 21.12
CA ASN A 255 12.95 11.66 21.91
C ASN A 255 12.06 12.81 21.43
N VAL A 256 11.67 12.85 20.17
CA VAL A 256 10.86 13.90 19.54
C VAL A 256 9.36 13.72 19.81
N GLU A 257 8.90 12.49 19.95
CA GLU A 257 7.47 12.15 20.10
C GLU A 257 6.75 12.97 21.21
N PRO A 258 7.27 13.08 22.44
CA PRO A 258 6.56 13.81 23.49
C PRO A 258 6.31 15.26 23.13
N ALA A 259 7.27 15.93 22.48
CA ALA A 259 7.14 17.34 22.10
C ALA A 259 6.08 17.54 21.02
N VAL A 260 6.03 16.64 20.04
CA VAL A 260 5.06 16.70 18.95
C VAL A 260 3.66 16.40 19.47
N THR A 261 3.50 15.38 20.31
CA THR A 261 2.21 15.02 20.92
C THR A 261 1.69 16.16 21.81
N THR A 262 2.54 16.70 22.71
CA THR A 262 2.19 17.82 23.58
C THR A 262 1.77 19.05 22.78
N ALA A 263 2.50 19.37 21.70
CA ALA A 263 2.14 20.53 20.86
C ALA A 263 0.82 20.31 20.11
N ALA A 264 0.57 19.10 19.60
CA ALA A 264 -0.68 18.78 18.92
C ALA A 264 -1.89 18.83 19.85
N GLU A 265 -1.79 18.23 21.03
CA GLU A 265 -2.84 18.26 22.05
C GLU A 265 -3.07 19.69 22.55
N GLY A 266 -2.00 20.41 22.87
CA GLY A 266 -2.10 21.79 23.34
C GLY A 266 -2.72 22.75 22.32
N ILE A 267 -2.55 22.52 21.02
CA ILE A 267 -3.22 23.30 19.96
C ILE A 267 -4.71 22.96 19.88
N LYS A 268 -5.09 21.68 20.06
CA LYS A 268 -6.50 21.26 20.06
C LYS A 268 -7.30 21.82 21.25
N GLU A 269 -6.66 22.05 22.37
CA GLU A 269 -7.27 22.61 23.59
C GLU A 269 -7.45 24.13 23.53
N LEU A 270 -6.90 24.82 22.53
CA LEU A 270 -7.03 26.27 22.41
C LEU A 270 -8.48 26.67 22.09
N PRO A 271 -8.96 27.81 22.64
CA PRO A 271 -10.28 28.33 22.30
C PRO A 271 -10.38 28.62 20.80
N GLU A 272 -11.58 28.47 20.21
CA GLU A 272 -11.77 28.84 18.81
C GLU A 272 -11.52 30.33 18.59
N PRO A 273 -10.63 30.73 17.65
CA PRO A 273 -10.41 32.14 17.38
C PRO A 273 -11.60 32.73 16.60
N HIS A 274 -11.97 33.99 16.93
CA HIS A 274 -13.07 34.69 16.25
C HIS A 274 -12.62 35.38 14.97
N ILE A 275 -11.35 35.77 14.89
CA ILE A 275 -10.77 36.47 13.74
C ILE A 275 -10.59 35.47 12.59
N GLY A 276 -11.24 35.75 11.42
CA GLY A 276 -11.22 34.84 10.28
C GLY A 276 -9.82 34.45 9.81
N LYS A 277 -8.86 35.36 9.87
CA LYS A 277 -7.43 35.05 9.53
C LYS A 277 -6.76 34.13 10.55
N LEU A 278 -7.16 34.17 11.84
CA LEU A 278 -6.68 33.20 12.83
C LEU A 278 -7.30 31.82 12.63
N LYS A 279 -8.56 31.76 12.17
CA LYS A 279 -9.19 30.47 11.77
C LYS A 279 -8.50 29.83 10.59
N GLU A 280 -8.20 30.61 9.55
CA GLU A 280 -7.42 30.12 8.40
C GLU A 280 -6.02 29.63 8.81
N LEU A 281 -5.42 30.33 9.76
CA LEU A 281 -4.12 29.98 10.31
C LEU A 281 -4.20 28.67 11.10
N SER A 282 -5.16 28.56 12.01
CA SER A 282 -5.43 27.35 12.79
C SER A 282 -5.49 26.13 11.87
N ALA A 283 -6.31 26.20 10.83
CA ALA A 283 -6.46 25.11 9.87
C ALA A 283 -5.16 24.77 9.10
N LYS A 284 -4.30 25.77 8.86
CA LYS A 284 -3.01 25.55 8.15
C LYS A 284 -1.91 25.00 9.06
N ILE A 285 -1.99 25.23 10.36
CA ILE A 285 -0.98 24.78 11.33
C ILE A 285 -1.34 23.40 11.88
N SER A 286 -2.58 23.23 12.31
CA SER A 286 -3.01 21.97 12.95
C SER A 286 -2.85 20.79 12.00
N GLY A 287 -3.16 20.92 10.71
CA GLY A 287 -3.05 19.80 9.77
C GLY A 287 -1.66 19.13 9.71
N PRO A 288 -0.56 19.87 9.46
CA PRO A 288 0.79 19.29 9.49
C PRO A 288 1.21 18.74 10.86
N ILE A 289 0.82 19.41 11.96
CA ILE A 289 1.15 18.96 13.32
C ILE A 289 0.35 17.70 13.67
N ASP A 290 -0.94 17.66 13.34
CA ASP A 290 -1.77 16.45 13.49
C ASP A 290 -1.23 15.29 12.66
N THR A 291 -0.78 15.56 11.44
CA THR A 291 -0.13 14.55 10.60
C THR A 291 1.12 14.00 11.29
N ALA A 292 1.99 14.87 11.81
CA ALA A 292 3.19 14.46 12.55
C ALA A 292 2.84 13.68 13.82
N ALA A 293 1.88 14.17 14.61
CA ALA A 293 1.42 13.52 15.83
C ALA A 293 0.79 12.14 15.58
N ASN A 294 0.19 11.93 14.42
CA ASN A 294 -0.35 10.62 14.03
C ASN A 294 0.71 9.68 13.44
N MET A 295 1.77 10.21 12.83
CA MET A 295 2.82 9.41 12.19
C MET A 295 3.93 9.02 13.16
N ILE A 296 4.40 9.92 14.02
CA ILE A 296 5.55 9.66 14.91
C ILE A 296 5.32 8.46 15.83
N PRO A 297 4.16 8.25 16.49
CA PRO A 297 3.92 7.05 17.27
C PRO A 297 4.00 5.75 16.45
N LYS A 298 3.55 5.80 15.19
CA LYS A 298 3.67 4.64 14.29
C LYS A 298 5.12 4.36 13.95
N VAL A 299 5.90 5.39 13.63
CA VAL A 299 7.35 5.27 13.40
C VAL A 299 8.04 4.71 14.65
N ASN A 300 7.73 5.22 15.84
CA ASN A 300 8.32 4.77 17.09
C ASN A 300 7.90 3.35 17.50
N LYS A 301 6.78 2.84 17.01
CA LYS A 301 6.41 1.43 17.15
C LYS A 301 7.24 0.53 16.23
N ILE A 302 7.55 0.98 15.03
CA ILE A 302 8.14 0.18 13.95
C ILE A 302 9.67 0.29 13.94
N ALA A 303 10.20 1.51 14.05
CA ALA A 303 11.63 1.77 13.91
C ALA A 303 12.54 0.94 14.85
N PRO A 304 12.15 0.66 16.12
CA PRO A 304 12.92 -0.20 17.01
C PRO A 304 13.08 -1.65 16.53
N LEU A 305 12.21 -2.12 15.64
CA LEU A 305 12.25 -3.49 15.11
C LEU A 305 13.26 -3.61 13.95
N LEU A 306 13.51 -2.51 13.22
CA LEU A 306 14.36 -2.50 12.03
C LEU A 306 15.78 -3.04 12.26
N PRO A 307 16.50 -2.67 13.33
CA PRO A 307 17.83 -3.23 13.59
C PRO A 307 17.80 -4.77 13.71
N GLY A 308 16.85 -5.34 14.44
CA GLY A 308 16.66 -6.78 14.56
C GLY A 308 16.31 -7.45 13.23
N MET A 309 15.38 -6.86 12.46
CA MET A 309 14.99 -7.34 11.11
C MET A 309 16.18 -7.32 10.14
N LEU A 310 17.15 -6.44 10.36
CA LEU A 310 18.39 -6.31 9.57
C LEU A 310 19.59 -7.04 10.19
N GLY A 311 19.32 -8.02 11.06
CA GLY A 311 20.34 -8.90 11.59
C GLY A 311 21.21 -8.28 12.70
N GLY A 312 20.76 -7.19 13.34
CA GLY A 312 21.48 -6.55 14.44
C GLY A 312 21.62 -7.44 15.68
N ASP A 313 20.68 -8.37 15.89
CA ASP A 313 20.65 -9.32 17.00
C ASP A 313 21.11 -10.73 16.59
N GLY A 314 21.56 -10.91 15.36
CA GLY A 314 22.00 -12.17 14.75
C GLY A 314 21.41 -12.38 13.35
N PRO A 315 21.93 -13.39 12.61
CA PRO A 315 21.52 -13.61 11.23
C PRO A 315 20.01 -13.82 11.08
N ARG A 316 19.41 -13.19 10.06
CA ARG A 316 18.01 -13.31 9.66
C ARG A 316 17.92 -13.93 8.27
N HIS A 317 16.98 -14.86 8.10
CA HIS A 317 16.80 -15.61 6.86
C HIS A 317 15.43 -15.31 6.23
N TYR A 318 15.45 -14.78 5.04
CA TYR A 318 14.26 -14.42 4.28
C TYR A 318 14.13 -15.26 3.02
N LEU A 319 12.91 -15.69 2.70
CA LEU A 319 12.58 -16.23 1.39
C LEU A 319 12.23 -15.08 0.44
N LEU A 320 12.94 -14.96 -0.66
CA LEU A 320 12.63 -14.02 -1.73
C LEU A 320 11.81 -14.72 -2.82
N MET A 321 10.68 -14.14 -3.20
CA MET A 321 9.81 -14.63 -4.25
C MET A 321 9.72 -13.58 -5.36
N ALA A 322 10.26 -13.86 -6.55
CA ALA A 322 10.18 -12.97 -7.70
C ALA A 322 8.96 -13.35 -8.56
N GLN A 323 8.01 -12.44 -8.64
CA GLN A 323 6.75 -12.63 -9.38
C GLN A 323 6.94 -12.38 -10.89
N ASN A 324 6.08 -13.01 -11.68
CA ASN A 324 5.94 -12.76 -13.11
C ASN A 324 4.50 -12.29 -13.42
N ASN A 325 4.31 -10.98 -13.60
CA ASN A 325 2.99 -10.39 -13.88
C ASN A 325 2.41 -10.77 -15.25
N SER A 326 3.22 -11.40 -16.12
CA SER A 326 2.71 -11.99 -17.37
C SER A 326 2.04 -13.37 -17.16
N GLU A 327 2.17 -13.93 -15.95
CA GLU A 327 1.47 -15.12 -15.44
C GLU A 327 0.67 -14.71 -14.22
N LEU A 328 -0.40 -13.93 -14.43
CA LEU A 328 -1.12 -13.22 -13.39
C LEU A 328 -1.64 -14.15 -12.29
N ARG A 329 -1.46 -13.74 -11.04
CA ARG A 329 -2.05 -14.33 -9.83
C ARG A 329 -2.57 -13.22 -8.93
N SER A 330 -3.41 -13.53 -7.98
CA SER A 330 -4.09 -12.53 -7.13
C SER A 330 -3.14 -11.53 -6.45
N THR A 331 -1.94 -11.95 -6.06
CA THR A 331 -0.93 -11.05 -5.45
C THR A 331 -0.01 -10.36 -6.48
N GLY A 332 -0.27 -10.48 -7.80
CA GLY A 332 0.47 -9.81 -8.87
C GLY A 332 0.99 -10.75 -9.93
N GLY A 333 1.51 -11.92 -9.58
CA GLY A 333 2.02 -12.88 -10.56
C GLY A 333 2.40 -14.22 -9.95
N LEU A 334 2.66 -15.17 -10.83
CA LEU A 334 3.24 -16.44 -10.43
C LEU A 334 4.66 -16.18 -9.91
N PRO A 335 5.03 -16.67 -8.70
CA PRO A 335 6.41 -16.61 -8.25
C PRO A 335 7.26 -17.56 -9.12
N GLY A 336 7.87 -16.98 -10.16
CA GLY A 336 8.62 -17.77 -11.16
C GLY A 336 9.97 -18.25 -10.67
N SER A 337 10.60 -17.46 -9.78
CA SER A 337 11.89 -17.75 -9.19
C SER A 337 11.87 -17.47 -7.69
N VAL A 338 12.54 -18.31 -6.91
CA VAL A 338 12.65 -18.20 -5.48
C VAL A 338 14.09 -18.39 -5.02
N GLY A 339 14.48 -17.68 -3.98
CA GLY A 339 15.82 -17.77 -3.39
C GLY A 339 15.79 -17.33 -1.94
N THR A 340 16.93 -17.40 -1.27
CA THR A 340 17.05 -16.88 0.10
C THR A 340 17.87 -15.61 0.14
N MET A 341 17.61 -14.79 1.14
CA MET A 341 18.43 -13.66 1.52
C MET A 341 18.77 -13.81 3.00
N THR A 342 20.06 -13.77 3.32
CA THR A 342 20.51 -13.69 4.69
C THR A 342 20.95 -12.26 4.97
N ILE A 343 20.52 -11.71 6.10
CA ILE A 343 20.98 -10.42 6.60
C ILE A 343 21.63 -10.64 7.95
N ASP A 344 22.93 -10.28 8.06
CA ASP A 344 23.69 -10.37 9.30
C ASP A 344 24.44 -9.06 9.53
N GLN A 345 24.23 -8.41 10.67
CA GLN A 345 24.79 -7.10 11.00
C GLN A 345 24.63 -6.09 9.85
N GLY A 346 23.46 -6.05 9.22
CA GLY A 346 23.15 -5.18 8.09
C GLY A 346 23.72 -5.63 6.75
N LYS A 347 24.55 -6.67 6.70
CA LYS A 347 25.10 -7.21 5.46
C LYS A 347 24.10 -8.13 4.80
N LEU A 348 23.69 -7.81 3.57
CA LEU A 348 22.77 -8.61 2.78
C LEU A 348 23.54 -9.57 1.88
N GLU A 349 23.20 -10.84 1.96
CA GLU A 349 23.75 -11.89 1.10
C GLU A 349 22.61 -12.64 0.42
N LEU A 350 22.60 -12.65 -0.92
CA LEU A 350 21.67 -13.46 -1.69
C LEU A 350 22.18 -14.90 -1.80
N GLY A 351 21.28 -15.86 -1.54
CA GLY A 351 21.46 -17.26 -1.92
C GLY A 351 21.20 -17.49 -3.41
N GLU A 352 21.33 -18.73 -3.82
CA GLU A 352 21.01 -19.11 -5.20
C GLU A 352 19.50 -19.01 -5.43
N PHE A 353 19.13 -18.46 -6.60
CA PHE A 353 17.77 -18.47 -7.10
C PHE A 353 17.52 -19.72 -7.93
N GLU A 354 16.38 -20.32 -7.71
CA GLU A 354 15.96 -21.50 -8.47
C GLU A 354 14.53 -21.36 -8.99
N SER A 355 14.18 -22.18 -9.96
CA SER A 355 12.79 -22.23 -10.46
C SER A 355 11.84 -22.69 -9.37
N SER A 356 10.85 -21.90 -9.08
CA SER A 356 9.80 -22.18 -8.08
C SER A 356 9.01 -23.47 -8.39
N GLY A 357 8.93 -23.88 -9.65
CA GLY A 357 8.28 -25.12 -10.09
C GLY A 357 8.88 -26.40 -9.47
N GLN A 358 10.12 -26.33 -8.95
CA GLN A 358 10.76 -27.43 -8.25
C GLN A 358 10.38 -27.51 -6.78
N ILE A 359 9.84 -26.44 -6.20
CA ILE A 359 9.45 -26.38 -4.79
C ILE A 359 8.00 -26.86 -4.64
N THR A 360 7.87 -28.13 -4.32
CA THR A 360 6.57 -28.81 -4.19
C THR A 360 6.48 -29.57 -2.87
N GLY A 361 5.29 -29.69 -2.32
CA GLY A 361 5.03 -30.44 -1.09
C GLY A 361 5.04 -31.94 -1.34
N LYS A 362 6.19 -32.57 -1.11
CA LYS A 362 6.39 -34.01 -1.29
C LYS A 362 6.23 -34.80 0.00
N ASN A 363 6.50 -34.17 1.15
CA ASN A 363 6.67 -34.83 2.44
C ASN A 363 5.45 -34.72 3.36
N SER A 364 4.53 -33.80 3.07
CA SER A 364 3.28 -33.64 3.81
C SER A 364 2.11 -33.34 2.88
N THR A 365 0.89 -33.41 3.41
CA THR A 365 -0.32 -33.07 2.65
C THR A 365 -0.65 -31.59 2.75
N PRO A 366 -1.41 -31.00 1.80
CA PRO A 366 -1.91 -29.64 1.95
C PRO A 366 -2.63 -29.39 3.28
N ALA A 367 -3.43 -30.32 3.74
CA ALA A 367 -4.11 -30.25 5.04
C ALA A 367 -3.11 -30.20 6.23
N ALA A 368 -2.01 -30.93 6.15
CA ALA A 368 -0.95 -30.89 7.18
C ALA A 368 -0.21 -29.55 7.20
N ARG A 369 -0.23 -28.77 6.09
CA ARG A 369 0.28 -27.40 6.00
C ARG A 369 -0.76 -26.36 6.43
N GLY A 370 -1.93 -26.80 6.93
CA GLY A 370 -2.94 -25.90 7.46
C GLY A 370 -3.82 -25.21 6.40
N VAL A 371 -3.96 -25.82 5.20
CA VAL A 371 -4.97 -25.33 4.25
C VAL A 371 -6.37 -25.61 4.80
N THR A 372 -7.25 -24.62 4.77
CA THR A 372 -8.63 -24.76 5.25
C THR A 372 -9.54 -25.31 4.16
N PRO A 373 -10.69 -25.92 4.52
CA PRO A 373 -11.69 -26.33 3.54
C PRO A 373 -12.21 -25.17 2.67
N GLU A 374 -12.30 -23.96 3.23
CA GLU A 374 -12.69 -22.74 2.53
C GLU A 374 -11.64 -22.34 1.48
N GLU A 375 -10.35 -22.40 1.84
CA GLU A 375 -9.25 -22.15 0.89
C GLU A 375 -9.22 -23.19 -0.23
N VAL A 376 -9.47 -24.46 0.08
CA VAL A 376 -9.58 -25.51 -0.94
C VAL A 376 -10.74 -25.26 -1.90
N ALA A 377 -11.89 -24.81 -1.38
CA ALA A 377 -13.06 -24.50 -2.21
C ALA A 377 -12.81 -23.29 -3.15
N LEU A 378 -12.11 -22.25 -2.65
CA LEU A 378 -11.83 -21.01 -3.40
C LEU A 378 -10.64 -21.15 -4.34
N TYR A 379 -9.54 -21.74 -3.88
CA TYR A 379 -8.23 -21.67 -4.52
C TYR A 379 -7.65 -23.04 -4.89
N SER A 380 -8.37 -24.14 -4.61
CA SER A 380 -7.86 -25.51 -4.69
C SER A 380 -6.75 -25.78 -3.62
N ASP A 381 -6.50 -27.04 -3.33
CA ASP A 381 -5.42 -27.49 -2.43
C ASP A 381 -4.01 -27.21 -3.00
N ARG A 382 -3.92 -26.83 -4.26
CA ARG A 382 -2.68 -26.45 -4.95
C ARG A 382 -1.95 -25.29 -4.26
N VAL A 383 -2.70 -24.34 -3.64
CA VAL A 383 -2.11 -23.18 -2.93
C VAL A 383 -1.19 -23.61 -1.76
N ALA A 384 -1.42 -24.79 -1.21
CA ALA A 384 -0.56 -25.39 -0.19
C ALA A 384 0.27 -26.58 -0.74
N GLY A 385 0.22 -26.84 -2.04
CA GLY A 385 0.88 -27.95 -2.72
C GLY A 385 2.12 -27.59 -3.51
N ARG A 386 2.17 -26.37 -4.03
CA ARG A 386 3.26 -25.87 -4.88
C ARG A 386 3.49 -24.40 -4.61
N ILE A 387 4.73 -23.99 -4.55
CA ILE A 387 5.06 -22.59 -4.30
C ILE A 387 4.57 -21.67 -5.44
N THR A 388 4.53 -22.19 -6.69
CA THR A 388 3.98 -21.49 -7.87
C THR A 388 2.51 -21.11 -7.75
N ASP A 389 1.75 -21.86 -6.94
CA ASP A 389 0.30 -21.71 -6.83
C ASP A 389 -0.11 -20.97 -5.55
N THR A 390 0.84 -20.69 -4.63
CA THR A 390 0.53 -20.00 -3.36
C THR A 390 -0.09 -18.63 -3.60
N SER A 391 0.38 -17.89 -4.60
CA SER A 391 -0.03 -16.52 -4.94
C SER A 391 -1.42 -16.41 -5.60
N ILE A 392 -2.13 -17.53 -5.81
CA ILE A 392 -3.56 -17.53 -6.18
C ILE A 392 -4.41 -16.96 -5.04
N ASN A 393 -4.01 -17.19 -3.78
CA ASN A 393 -4.66 -16.58 -2.62
C ASN A 393 -4.30 -15.08 -2.55
N PRO A 394 -5.26 -14.15 -2.49
CA PRO A 394 -4.99 -12.72 -2.39
C PRO A 394 -4.50 -12.26 -1.00
N ASP A 395 -4.60 -13.13 0.00
CA ASP A 395 -4.15 -12.87 1.38
C ASP A 395 -2.67 -13.23 1.53
N PHE A 396 -1.78 -12.25 1.39
CA PHE A 396 -0.35 -12.50 1.34
C PHE A 396 0.22 -13.20 2.58
N PRO A 397 -0.22 -12.97 3.83
CA PRO A 397 0.22 -13.77 4.97
C PRO A 397 -0.03 -15.27 4.79
N ARG A 398 -1.11 -15.67 4.10
CA ARG A 398 -1.38 -17.08 3.77
C ARG A 398 -0.44 -17.59 2.67
N VAL A 399 -0.19 -16.76 1.66
CA VAL A 399 0.82 -17.06 0.61
C VAL A 399 2.18 -17.33 1.24
N ALA A 400 2.64 -16.43 2.10
CA ALA A 400 3.92 -16.50 2.79
C ALA A 400 4.01 -17.74 3.72
N HIS A 401 2.92 -18.03 4.44
CA HIS A 401 2.84 -19.22 5.28
C HIS A 401 3.07 -20.51 4.45
N PHE A 402 2.33 -20.68 3.36
CA PHE A 402 2.48 -21.88 2.52
C PHE A 402 3.84 -21.93 1.83
N ALA A 403 4.33 -20.80 1.33
CA ALA A 403 5.65 -20.72 0.71
C ALA A 403 6.76 -21.11 1.70
N SER A 404 6.70 -20.60 2.95
CA SER A 404 7.64 -20.95 4.02
C SER A 404 7.61 -22.46 4.35
N MET A 405 6.42 -23.02 4.49
CA MET A 405 6.26 -24.45 4.77
C MET A 405 6.83 -25.32 3.65
N LEU A 406 6.51 -25.00 2.40
CA LEU A 406 6.98 -25.73 1.22
C LEU A 406 8.50 -25.63 1.08
N TRP A 407 9.07 -24.42 1.28
CA TRP A 407 10.51 -24.20 1.25
C TRP A 407 11.22 -25.01 2.33
N CYS A 408 10.79 -24.88 3.59
CA CYS A 408 11.40 -25.58 4.71
C CYS A 408 11.30 -27.08 4.60
N GLU A 409 10.17 -27.64 4.08
CA GLU A 409 10.06 -29.08 3.85
C GLU A 409 11.07 -29.60 2.84
N GLN A 410 11.43 -28.81 1.86
CA GLN A 410 12.32 -29.25 0.78
C GLN A 410 13.79 -28.91 1.01
N LYS A 411 14.08 -27.75 1.63
CA LYS A 411 15.43 -27.24 1.82
C LYS A 411 15.93 -27.33 3.26
N GLY A 412 15.02 -27.50 4.22
CA GLY A 412 15.34 -27.43 5.65
C GLY A 412 15.52 -25.99 6.16
N GLY A 413 15.98 -25.86 7.40
CA GLY A 413 16.24 -24.57 8.03
C GLY A 413 14.97 -23.89 8.56
N SER A 414 15.08 -22.61 8.88
CA SER A 414 13.99 -21.74 9.31
C SER A 414 14.03 -20.42 8.54
N LEU A 415 12.89 -19.78 8.42
CA LEU A 415 12.77 -18.47 7.79
C LEU A 415 12.20 -17.48 8.82
N ASP A 416 12.73 -16.26 8.82
CA ASP A 416 12.25 -15.15 9.64
C ASP A 416 11.17 -14.35 8.93
N GLY A 417 11.10 -14.45 7.59
CA GLY A 417 10.09 -13.77 6.79
C GLY A 417 10.10 -14.19 5.33
N VAL A 418 9.13 -13.66 4.60
CA VAL A 418 8.99 -13.82 3.15
C VAL A 418 8.86 -12.45 2.52
N VAL A 419 9.65 -12.19 1.49
CA VAL A 419 9.58 -10.97 0.70
C VAL A 419 9.16 -11.34 -0.72
N MET A 420 8.13 -10.70 -1.23
CA MET A 420 7.64 -10.90 -2.59
C MET A 420 7.73 -9.59 -3.37
N ILE A 421 8.37 -9.63 -4.53
CA ILE A 421 8.60 -8.48 -5.40
C ILE A 421 8.22 -8.80 -6.83
N ASP A 422 7.91 -7.77 -7.60
CA ASP A 422 7.70 -7.88 -9.03
C ASP A 422 8.73 -7.07 -9.85
N PRO A 423 8.90 -7.35 -11.14
CA PRO A 423 9.84 -6.63 -12.00
C PRO A 423 9.51 -5.15 -12.20
N ILE A 424 8.29 -4.72 -11.93
CA ILE A 424 7.89 -3.31 -12.05
C ILE A 424 8.42 -2.52 -10.85
N PHE A 425 8.36 -3.09 -9.64
CA PHE A 425 9.06 -2.53 -8.48
C PHE A 425 10.56 -2.40 -8.73
N LEU A 426 11.18 -3.45 -9.29
CA LEU A 426 12.60 -3.38 -9.68
C LEU A 426 12.84 -2.26 -10.69
N GLN A 427 11.99 -2.09 -11.69
CA GLN A 427 12.10 -1.01 -12.67
C GLN A 427 12.03 0.38 -12.00
N TYR A 428 11.16 0.58 -11.01
CA TYR A 428 11.10 1.83 -10.24
C TYR A 428 12.41 2.09 -9.47
N LEU A 429 12.98 1.06 -8.85
CA LEU A 429 14.28 1.16 -8.16
C LEU A 429 15.41 1.50 -9.13
N LEU A 430 15.48 0.81 -10.27
CA LEU A 430 16.50 1.06 -11.29
C LEU A 430 16.39 2.45 -11.92
N GLY A 431 15.21 3.06 -11.89
CA GLY A 431 15.02 4.48 -12.25
C GLY A 431 15.75 5.44 -11.29
N LEU A 432 16.05 5.00 -10.07
CA LEU A 432 16.81 5.77 -9.07
C LEU A 432 18.29 5.37 -9.03
N THR A 433 18.59 4.07 -9.12
CA THR A 433 19.94 3.52 -8.92
C THR A 433 20.75 3.38 -10.21
N GLY A 434 20.11 3.52 -11.36
CA GLY A 434 20.69 3.24 -12.68
C GLY A 434 20.58 1.78 -13.07
N GLY A 435 20.90 1.50 -14.33
CA GLY A 435 20.81 0.15 -14.92
C GLY A 435 22.06 -0.69 -14.71
N PHE A 436 22.01 -1.90 -15.25
CA PHE A 436 23.11 -2.86 -15.26
C PHE A 436 23.15 -3.62 -16.59
N ASP A 437 24.24 -4.32 -16.87
CA ASP A 437 24.35 -5.24 -18.00
C ASP A 437 24.06 -6.68 -17.55
N ALA A 438 23.15 -7.34 -18.23
CA ALA A 438 22.84 -8.75 -18.06
C ALA A 438 23.08 -9.49 -19.38
N ALA A 439 24.14 -10.28 -19.47
CA ALA A 439 24.50 -11.06 -20.66
C ALA A 439 24.58 -10.22 -21.96
N GLY A 440 25.07 -8.98 -21.88
CA GLY A 440 25.21 -8.04 -23.01
C GLY A 440 23.96 -7.24 -23.31
N ILE A 441 22.95 -7.26 -22.43
CA ILE A 441 21.71 -6.47 -22.53
C ILE A 441 21.66 -5.48 -21.39
N ASN A 442 21.50 -4.19 -21.72
CA ASN A 442 21.30 -3.15 -20.73
C ASN A 442 19.88 -3.19 -20.17
N VAL A 443 19.75 -3.48 -18.88
CA VAL A 443 18.49 -3.49 -18.11
C VAL A 443 18.49 -2.26 -17.20
N ASN A 444 17.45 -1.44 -17.28
CA ASN A 444 17.40 -0.14 -16.59
C ASN A 444 15.96 0.27 -16.20
N GLY A 445 15.81 1.49 -15.66
CA GLY A 445 14.51 2.03 -15.22
C GLY A 445 13.46 2.21 -16.31
N ASP A 446 13.81 2.10 -17.60
CA ASP A 446 12.85 2.25 -18.69
C ASP A 446 12.38 0.91 -19.25
N ASN A 447 13.16 -0.18 -19.10
CA ASN A 447 12.92 -1.43 -19.79
C ASN A 447 12.90 -2.70 -18.92
N ALA A 448 13.29 -2.60 -17.64
CA ALA A 448 13.51 -3.79 -16.80
C ALA A 448 12.30 -4.72 -16.75
N ALA A 449 11.12 -4.19 -16.49
CA ALA A 449 9.91 -5.00 -16.40
C ALA A 449 9.61 -5.69 -17.72
N ARG A 450 9.58 -4.93 -18.82
CA ARG A 450 9.31 -5.47 -20.15
C ARG A 450 10.31 -6.55 -20.55
N MET A 451 11.61 -6.32 -20.31
CA MET A 451 12.65 -7.30 -20.59
C MET A 451 12.47 -8.59 -19.79
N LEU A 452 12.17 -8.47 -18.47
CA LEU A 452 12.14 -9.63 -17.58
C LEU A 452 10.87 -10.48 -17.69
N ILE A 453 9.73 -9.91 -18.10
CA ILE A 453 8.46 -10.63 -18.11
C ILE A 453 7.85 -10.81 -19.50
N HIS A 454 8.44 -10.23 -20.55
CA HIS A 454 7.94 -10.37 -21.93
C HIS A 454 9.04 -10.56 -22.98
N ASP A 455 9.93 -9.56 -23.20
CA ASP A 455 10.80 -9.54 -24.39
C ASP A 455 11.86 -10.65 -24.37
N ALA A 456 12.40 -11.00 -23.18
CA ALA A 456 13.39 -12.08 -23.08
C ALA A 456 12.87 -13.41 -23.60
N TYR A 457 11.58 -13.70 -23.37
CA TYR A 457 10.96 -14.95 -23.83
C TYR A 457 10.75 -15.00 -25.36
N ASN A 458 10.55 -13.84 -25.97
CA ASN A 458 10.33 -13.71 -27.42
C ASN A 458 11.64 -13.62 -28.22
N THR A 459 12.69 -13.04 -27.63
CA THR A 459 13.89 -12.66 -28.39
C THR A 459 15.10 -13.56 -28.11
N MET A 460 15.08 -14.31 -27.01
CA MET A 460 16.23 -15.15 -26.62
C MET A 460 15.97 -16.63 -26.85
N PRO A 461 16.99 -17.39 -27.34
CA PRO A 461 16.93 -18.84 -27.27
C PRO A 461 16.79 -19.33 -25.82
N VAL A 462 16.00 -20.37 -25.58
CA VAL A 462 15.73 -20.94 -24.23
C VAL A 462 17.02 -21.19 -23.43
N ALA A 463 18.09 -21.66 -24.08
CA ALA A 463 19.40 -21.93 -23.45
C ALA A 463 20.10 -20.63 -22.93
N MET A 464 19.68 -19.46 -23.39
CA MET A 464 20.22 -18.16 -22.95
C MET A 464 19.35 -17.47 -21.90
N THR A 465 18.07 -17.79 -21.82
CA THR A 465 17.14 -17.15 -20.87
C THR A 465 17.56 -17.39 -19.44
N ASP A 466 17.96 -18.61 -19.04
CA ASP A 466 18.42 -18.91 -17.68
C ASP A 466 19.66 -18.11 -17.30
N LYS A 467 20.63 -17.97 -18.23
CA LYS A 467 21.83 -17.16 -18.02
C LYS A 467 21.48 -15.68 -17.89
N PHE A 468 20.55 -15.20 -18.70
CA PHE A 468 20.09 -13.82 -18.64
C PHE A 468 19.42 -13.53 -17.29
N PHE A 469 18.47 -14.37 -16.85
CA PHE A 469 17.77 -14.16 -15.59
C PHE A 469 18.69 -14.24 -14.37
N SER A 470 19.66 -15.18 -14.37
CA SER A 470 20.67 -15.25 -13.30
C SER A 470 21.55 -14.00 -13.27
N ALA A 471 22.00 -13.53 -14.45
CA ALA A 471 22.78 -12.29 -14.55
C ALA A 471 21.94 -11.06 -14.17
N ALA A 472 20.67 -11.04 -14.54
CA ALA A 472 19.75 -9.96 -14.20
C ALA A 472 19.49 -9.88 -12.69
N ALA A 473 19.29 -11.00 -12.01
CA ALA A 473 19.11 -11.02 -10.55
C ALA A 473 20.36 -10.48 -9.82
N ALA A 474 21.56 -10.94 -10.19
CA ALA A 474 22.82 -10.46 -9.62
C ALA A 474 23.08 -8.99 -9.95
N GLY A 475 22.84 -8.58 -11.21
CA GLY A 475 23.02 -7.20 -11.65
C GLY A 475 22.08 -6.22 -10.96
N ALA A 476 20.81 -6.60 -10.81
CA ALA A 476 19.82 -5.82 -10.09
C ALA A 476 20.19 -5.60 -8.62
N PHE A 477 20.56 -6.68 -7.94
CA PHE A 477 21.00 -6.62 -6.54
C PHE A 477 22.21 -5.70 -6.36
N ASN A 478 23.24 -5.88 -7.20
CA ASN A 478 24.45 -5.06 -7.13
C ASN A 478 24.18 -3.60 -7.49
N SER A 479 23.35 -3.33 -8.49
CA SER A 479 22.99 -1.95 -8.86
C SER A 479 22.22 -1.24 -7.75
N VAL A 480 21.22 -1.91 -7.17
CA VAL A 480 20.42 -1.33 -6.09
C VAL A 480 21.30 -1.10 -4.85
N LEU A 481 22.00 -2.10 -4.34
CA LEU A 481 22.80 -1.94 -3.12
C LEU A 481 24.01 -1.01 -3.32
N GLY A 482 24.69 -1.11 -4.46
CA GLY A 482 25.88 -0.29 -4.76
C GLY A 482 25.56 1.19 -4.93
N ASN A 483 24.33 1.55 -5.27
CA ASN A 483 23.92 2.93 -5.50
C ASN A 483 22.92 3.46 -4.46
N LEU A 484 22.50 2.65 -3.50
CA LEU A 484 21.51 3.04 -2.49
C LEU A 484 21.93 4.32 -1.72
N GLY A 485 23.22 4.46 -1.40
CA GLY A 485 23.76 5.63 -0.72
C GLY A 485 23.74 6.93 -1.55
N ASN A 486 23.53 6.84 -2.86
CA ASN A 486 23.53 7.97 -3.78
C ASN A 486 22.12 8.48 -4.11
N ILE A 487 21.09 7.84 -3.58
CA ILE A 487 19.67 8.18 -3.87
C ILE A 487 19.19 9.22 -2.86
N GLY A 488 18.30 10.10 -3.30
CA GLY A 488 17.55 10.97 -2.37
C GLY A 488 16.60 10.15 -1.49
N MET A 489 16.65 10.34 -0.16
CA MET A 489 15.75 9.65 0.78
C MET A 489 14.28 9.79 0.39
N THR A 490 13.86 10.99 -0.03
CA THR A 490 12.48 11.26 -0.45
C THR A 490 12.07 10.48 -1.70
N ASP A 491 13.01 10.22 -2.60
CA ASP A 491 12.76 9.53 -3.85
C ASP A 491 12.68 8.02 -3.59
N LEU A 492 13.56 7.47 -2.74
CA LEU A 492 13.50 6.09 -2.30
C LEU A 492 12.19 5.80 -1.56
N LEU A 493 11.82 6.63 -0.57
CA LEU A 493 10.55 6.49 0.16
C LEU A 493 9.34 6.60 -0.78
N GLY A 494 9.43 7.47 -1.80
CA GLY A 494 8.38 7.58 -2.82
C GLY A 494 8.19 6.31 -3.64
N VAL A 495 9.28 5.64 -4.03
CA VAL A 495 9.22 4.34 -4.73
C VAL A 495 8.66 3.26 -3.81
N ILE A 496 9.11 3.18 -2.57
CA ILE A 496 8.64 2.20 -1.58
C ILE A 496 7.14 2.40 -1.30
N GLU A 497 6.70 3.63 -1.02
CA GLU A 497 5.29 3.95 -0.77
C GLU A 497 4.41 3.61 -1.97
N ARG A 498 4.86 3.96 -3.18
CA ARG A 498 4.15 3.62 -4.41
C ARG A 498 4.02 2.12 -4.56
N SER A 499 5.10 1.38 -4.39
CA SER A 499 5.12 -0.08 -4.56
C SER A 499 4.28 -0.81 -3.52
N ALA A 500 4.24 -0.31 -2.28
CA ALA A 500 3.34 -0.81 -1.24
C ALA A 500 1.87 -0.61 -1.61
N LYS A 501 1.50 0.59 -2.06
CA LYS A 501 0.13 0.91 -2.49
C LYS A 501 -0.31 0.09 -3.70
N GLU A 502 0.60 -0.16 -4.62
CA GLU A 502 0.35 -0.99 -5.81
C GLU A 502 0.41 -2.50 -5.51
N GLY A 503 0.78 -2.94 -4.30
CA GLY A 503 0.93 -4.35 -3.95
C GLY A 503 2.10 -5.06 -4.63
N ARG A 504 3.13 -4.31 -5.09
CA ARG A 504 4.29 -4.82 -5.85
C ARG A 504 5.48 -5.21 -4.99
N PHE A 505 5.45 -4.81 -3.73
CA PHE A 505 6.44 -5.13 -2.71
C PHE A 505 5.70 -5.55 -1.45
N LEU A 506 5.73 -6.85 -1.14
CA LEU A 506 5.02 -7.44 -0.02
C LEU A 506 6.03 -8.12 0.92
N VAL A 507 5.80 -7.95 2.22
CA VAL A 507 6.66 -8.50 3.28
C VAL A 507 5.79 -9.14 4.35
N TRP A 508 6.09 -10.39 4.68
CA TRP A 508 5.54 -11.10 5.81
C TRP A 508 6.66 -11.47 6.77
N MET A 509 6.39 -11.34 8.08
CA MET A 509 7.34 -11.63 9.15
C MET A 509 6.80 -12.72 10.06
N GLN A 510 7.66 -13.64 10.45
CA GLN A 510 7.28 -14.72 11.39
C GLN A 510 7.06 -14.19 12.81
N ASN A 511 7.77 -13.13 13.20
CA ASN A 511 7.57 -12.47 14.49
C ASN A 511 6.30 -11.61 14.42
N PRO A 512 5.32 -11.79 15.34
CA PRO A 512 4.05 -11.07 15.32
C PRO A 512 4.18 -9.53 15.46
N ASP A 513 5.17 -9.04 16.22
CA ASP A 513 5.38 -7.61 16.37
C ASP A 513 5.94 -6.99 15.08
N GLU A 514 6.86 -7.71 14.40
CA GLU A 514 7.39 -7.33 13.10
C GLU A 514 6.30 -7.39 12.02
N GLU A 515 5.44 -8.42 12.03
CA GLU A 515 4.29 -8.53 11.13
C GLU A 515 3.30 -7.38 11.33
N SER A 516 2.96 -7.05 12.58
CA SER A 516 2.12 -5.88 12.88
C SER A 516 2.73 -4.56 12.40
N ALA A 517 4.06 -4.47 12.34
CA ALA A 517 4.75 -3.34 11.74
C ALA A 517 4.56 -3.32 10.22
N MET A 518 4.68 -4.47 9.53
CA MET A 518 4.43 -4.57 8.08
C MET A 518 2.98 -4.25 7.73
N GLU A 519 2.01 -4.69 8.52
CA GLU A 519 0.60 -4.31 8.39
C GLU A 519 0.41 -2.79 8.48
N THR A 520 1.04 -2.16 9.48
CA THR A 520 0.95 -0.70 9.71
C THR A 520 1.57 0.10 8.56
N LEU A 521 2.64 -0.42 7.97
CA LEU A 521 3.33 0.17 6.81
C LEU A 521 2.62 -0.10 5.47
N GLY A 522 1.66 -1.04 5.43
CA GLY A 522 0.95 -1.42 4.22
C GLY A 522 1.69 -2.45 3.35
N PHE A 523 2.72 -3.12 3.89
CA PHE A 523 3.49 -4.15 3.17
C PHE A 523 2.94 -5.56 3.33
N ALA A 524 2.11 -5.82 4.35
CA ALA A 524 1.69 -7.19 4.69
C ALA A 524 0.69 -7.78 3.67
N GLY A 525 0.03 -6.97 2.86
CA GLY A 525 -0.88 -7.45 1.80
C GLY A 525 -2.01 -8.35 2.27
N GLN A 526 -2.38 -8.28 3.55
CA GLN A 526 -3.47 -9.05 4.16
C GLN A 526 -4.84 -8.54 3.70
N ILE A 527 -5.85 -9.40 3.73
CA ILE A 527 -7.25 -9.00 3.62
C ILE A 527 -7.60 -8.16 4.85
N LYS A 528 -8.12 -6.94 4.63
CA LYS A 528 -8.42 -6.00 5.73
C LYS A 528 -9.62 -6.48 6.56
N THR A 529 -9.49 -6.37 7.88
CA THR A 529 -10.54 -6.73 8.86
C THR A 529 -11.08 -5.53 9.64
N ASP A 530 -10.53 -4.32 9.42
CA ASP A 530 -10.96 -3.08 10.07
C ASP A 530 -12.22 -2.53 9.38
N GLU A 531 -13.37 -2.68 10.04
CA GLU A 531 -14.66 -2.21 9.53
C GLU A 531 -14.73 -0.69 9.37
N THR A 532 -13.85 0.08 10.04
CA THR A 532 -13.84 1.55 9.97
C THR A 532 -13.20 2.07 8.68
N LYS A 533 -12.37 1.23 8.02
CA LYS A 533 -11.61 1.53 6.80
C LYS A 533 -11.96 0.54 5.70
N PRO A 534 -13.11 0.70 5.06
CA PRO A 534 -13.59 -0.28 4.08
C PRO A 534 -12.67 -0.38 2.87
N GLU A 535 -12.25 -1.61 2.54
CA GLU A 535 -11.46 -1.93 1.35
C GLU A 535 -12.17 -3.03 0.55
N LEU A 536 -12.47 -2.75 -0.71
CA LEU A 536 -12.93 -3.73 -1.69
C LEU A 536 -11.70 -4.38 -2.34
N GLY A 537 -11.63 -5.71 -2.34
CA GLY A 537 -10.65 -6.47 -3.10
C GLY A 537 -11.19 -6.89 -4.46
N VAL A 538 -10.44 -6.61 -5.54
CA VAL A 538 -10.74 -7.05 -6.92
C VAL A 538 -9.52 -7.78 -7.45
N PHE A 539 -9.53 -9.12 -7.40
CA PHE A 539 -8.35 -9.89 -7.72
C PHE A 539 -8.57 -10.84 -8.88
N PHE A 540 -7.51 -10.98 -9.70
CA PHE A 540 -7.50 -11.81 -10.89
C PHE A 540 -6.40 -12.87 -10.79
N SER A 541 -6.68 -14.05 -11.33
CA SER A 541 -5.71 -15.12 -11.51
C SER A 541 -5.85 -15.71 -12.91
N ASP A 542 -4.76 -15.77 -13.66
CA ASP A 542 -4.72 -16.39 -14.99
C ASP A 542 -4.49 -17.90 -14.88
N GLU A 543 -5.39 -18.68 -15.44
CA GLU A 543 -5.31 -20.14 -15.51
C GLU A 543 -4.96 -20.64 -16.91
N THR A 544 -4.52 -19.76 -17.81
CA THR A 544 -4.23 -20.11 -19.22
C THR A 544 -2.96 -20.95 -19.41
N TRP A 545 -2.10 -21.06 -18.39
CA TRP A 545 -0.78 -21.70 -18.43
C TRP A 545 0.12 -21.09 -19.50
N SER A 546 0.22 -19.78 -19.48
CA SER A 546 0.89 -18.96 -20.49
C SER A 546 1.43 -17.69 -19.86
N LYS A 547 2.09 -16.85 -20.67
CA LYS A 547 2.51 -15.49 -20.29
C LYS A 547 1.63 -14.41 -20.94
N ILE A 548 0.40 -14.78 -21.27
CA ILE A 548 -0.53 -13.94 -22.03
C ILE A 548 -1.07 -12.78 -21.20
N SER A 549 -0.98 -12.85 -19.86
CA SER A 549 -1.45 -11.78 -18.97
C SER A 549 -0.68 -10.46 -19.11
N TRP A 550 0.44 -10.44 -19.87
CA TRP A 550 1.07 -9.20 -20.35
C TRP A 550 0.08 -8.29 -21.09
N TYR A 551 -0.87 -8.90 -21.78
CA TYR A 551 -1.89 -8.22 -22.59
C TYR A 551 -3.19 -7.97 -21.85
N PHE A 552 -3.23 -8.21 -20.55
CA PHE A 552 -4.40 -7.96 -19.69
C PHE A 552 -4.34 -6.58 -19.05
N SER A 553 -5.46 -5.88 -19.06
CA SER A 553 -5.65 -4.68 -18.24
C SER A 553 -7.00 -4.71 -17.50
N ASP A 554 -7.06 -4.03 -16.38
CA ASP A 554 -8.27 -3.82 -15.60
C ASP A 554 -8.43 -2.36 -15.17
N ASN A 555 -9.68 -1.96 -14.97
CA ASN A 555 -10.04 -0.68 -14.39
C ASN A 555 -11.29 -0.83 -13.53
N THR A 556 -11.20 -0.41 -12.28
CA THR A 556 -12.32 -0.42 -11.33
C THR A 556 -12.72 1.01 -10.97
N VAL A 557 -13.95 1.35 -11.29
CA VAL A 557 -14.55 2.66 -11.00
C VAL A 557 -15.57 2.48 -9.88
N VAL A 558 -15.51 3.37 -8.89
CA VAL A 558 -16.45 3.43 -7.76
C VAL A 558 -17.24 4.74 -7.88
N ASP A 559 -18.56 4.63 -7.98
CA ASP A 559 -19.45 5.78 -8.04
C ASP A 559 -19.61 6.43 -6.65
N GLU A 560 -20.23 7.61 -6.61
CA GLU A 560 -20.55 8.28 -5.34
C GLU A 560 -21.46 7.40 -4.47
N GLY A 561 -21.07 7.21 -3.20
CA GLY A 561 -21.79 6.31 -2.29
C GLY A 561 -23.08 6.90 -1.75
N ALA A 562 -24.11 6.09 -1.66
CA ALA A 562 -25.41 6.41 -1.04
C ALA A 562 -25.44 5.92 0.41
N LYS A 563 -25.69 6.83 1.36
CA LYS A 563 -25.82 6.49 2.78
C LYS A 563 -27.13 5.77 3.07
N ASN A 564 -27.04 4.67 3.82
CA ASN A 564 -28.19 3.89 4.29
C ASN A 564 -28.66 4.34 5.68
N PRO A 565 -29.91 4.03 6.06
CA PRO A 565 -30.47 4.42 7.38
C PRO A 565 -29.73 3.81 8.59
N ASP A 566 -29.02 2.70 8.40
CA ASP A 566 -28.23 2.02 9.44
C ASP A 566 -26.82 2.58 9.61
N GLY A 567 -26.45 3.60 8.80
CA GLY A 567 -25.14 4.24 8.83
C GLY A 567 -24.14 3.66 7.82
N SER A 568 -24.40 2.51 7.20
CA SER A 568 -23.60 1.96 6.12
C SER A 568 -23.67 2.84 4.86
N THR A 569 -22.80 2.59 3.89
CA THR A 569 -22.82 3.27 2.59
C THR A 569 -22.78 2.22 1.48
N THR A 570 -23.67 2.36 0.50
CA THR A 570 -23.69 1.50 -0.70
C THR A 570 -23.09 2.26 -1.86
N TYR A 571 -22.11 1.66 -2.53
CA TYR A 571 -21.43 2.14 -3.72
C TYR A 571 -21.78 1.25 -4.90
N HIS A 572 -22.06 1.84 -6.06
CA HIS A 572 -22.07 1.09 -7.31
C HIS A 572 -20.64 1.03 -7.86
N VAL A 573 -20.19 -0.17 -8.25
CA VAL A 573 -18.83 -0.41 -8.71
C VAL A 573 -18.86 -1.09 -10.06
N THR A 574 -18.03 -0.62 -10.98
CA THR A 574 -17.84 -1.23 -12.30
C THR A 574 -16.38 -1.57 -12.51
N THR A 575 -16.08 -2.83 -12.74
CA THR A 575 -14.76 -3.34 -13.13
C THR A 575 -14.78 -3.69 -14.61
N THR A 576 -13.93 -3.02 -15.39
CA THR A 576 -13.70 -3.29 -16.81
C THR A 576 -12.44 -4.10 -16.96
N MET A 577 -12.48 -5.16 -17.76
CA MET A 577 -11.36 -6.05 -18.07
C MET A 577 -11.16 -6.07 -19.58
N GLN A 578 -9.91 -6.00 -20.03
CA GLN A 578 -9.59 -6.00 -21.47
C GLN A 578 -8.44 -6.94 -21.79
N ASN A 579 -8.61 -7.70 -22.87
CA ASN A 579 -7.57 -8.50 -23.50
C ASN A 579 -7.09 -7.79 -24.77
N HIS A 580 -5.88 -7.23 -24.72
CA HIS A 580 -5.29 -6.48 -25.84
C HIS A 580 -4.64 -7.36 -26.90
N LEU A 581 -4.53 -8.68 -26.68
CA LEU A 581 -3.88 -9.60 -27.63
C LEU A 581 -4.76 -9.86 -28.84
N THR A 582 -4.44 -9.24 -29.95
CA THR A 582 -5.11 -9.49 -31.23
C THR A 582 -4.57 -10.77 -31.89
N PRO A 583 -5.31 -11.41 -32.83
CA PRO A 583 -4.82 -12.57 -33.59
C PRO A 583 -3.54 -12.28 -34.36
N ASP A 584 -3.37 -11.07 -34.92
CA ASP A 584 -2.15 -10.67 -35.64
C ASP A 584 -0.95 -10.57 -34.66
N GLU A 585 -1.12 -9.99 -33.51
CA GLU A 585 -0.11 -9.95 -32.45
C GLU A 585 0.25 -11.35 -31.95
N ALA A 586 -0.75 -12.17 -31.64
CA ALA A 586 -0.55 -13.56 -31.18
C ALA A 586 0.23 -14.42 -32.17
N SER A 587 0.00 -14.22 -33.48
CA SER A 587 0.72 -14.97 -34.52
C SER A 587 2.24 -14.69 -34.56
N LYS A 588 2.67 -13.59 -33.94
CA LYS A 588 4.08 -13.17 -33.87
C LYS A 588 4.76 -13.62 -32.56
N GLN A 589 3.98 -14.09 -31.60
CA GLN A 589 4.49 -14.54 -30.30
C GLN A 589 4.94 -16.00 -30.38
N VAL A 590 5.88 -16.38 -29.53
CA VAL A 590 6.27 -17.78 -29.34
C VAL A 590 5.19 -18.54 -28.54
N ASP A 591 5.09 -19.85 -28.75
CA ASP A 591 4.12 -20.70 -28.03
C ASP A 591 4.23 -20.63 -26.53
N TYR A 592 5.41 -20.29 -26.00
CA TYR A 592 5.63 -20.10 -24.56
C TYR A 592 4.92 -18.87 -23.99
N ILE A 593 4.67 -17.85 -24.83
CA ILE A 593 3.86 -16.67 -24.46
C ILE A 593 2.37 -16.99 -24.55
N THR A 594 1.94 -17.53 -25.70
CA THR A 594 0.50 -17.76 -25.95
C THR A 594 -0.05 -18.97 -25.20
N GLY A 595 0.79 -19.97 -24.93
CA GLY A 595 0.45 -21.11 -24.07
C GLY A 595 -0.71 -21.97 -24.60
N TYR A 596 -1.09 -22.94 -23.76
CA TYR A 596 -2.24 -23.81 -24.03
C TYR A 596 -3.02 -24.10 -22.75
N HIS A 597 -4.34 -24.03 -22.85
CA HIS A 597 -5.27 -24.46 -21.80
C HIS A 597 -6.43 -25.23 -22.44
N PRO A 598 -6.95 -26.33 -21.85
CA PRO A 598 -8.01 -27.14 -22.45
C PRO A 598 -9.32 -26.38 -22.70
N ASN A 599 -9.58 -25.32 -21.92
CA ASN A 599 -10.76 -24.46 -22.11
C ASN A 599 -10.53 -23.29 -23.08
N LYS A 600 -9.31 -23.10 -23.57
CA LYS A 600 -8.95 -22.06 -24.54
C LYS A 600 -9.39 -22.48 -25.94
N ARG A 601 -10.13 -21.63 -26.64
CA ARG A 601 -10.63 -21.87 -28.00
C ARG A 601 -9.69 -21.34 -29.06
N ASN A 602 -9.02 -20.21 -28.78
CA ASN A 602 -8.06 -19.54 -29.67
C ASN A 602 -6.76 -19.24 -28.94
N ILE A 603 -5.67 -19.00 -29.67
CA ILE A 603 -4.37 -18.66 -29.08
C ILE A 603 -4.38 -17.35 -28.32
N THR A 604 -5.34 -16.48 -28.61
CA THR A 604 -5.52 -15.17 -27.96
C THR A 604 -6.35 -15.21 -26.68
N ASP A 605 -7.04 -16.32 -26.39
CA ASP A 605 -7.98 -16.38 -25.27
C ASP A 605 -7.26 -16.46 -23.94
N MET A 606 -7.75 -15.70 -22.95
CA MET A 606 -7.32 -15.75 -21.55
C MET A 606 -8.38 -16.47 -20.72
N PHE A 607 -7.97 -17.52 -20.01
CA PHE A 607 -8.83 -18.20 -19.04
C PHE A 607 -8.53 -17.64 -17.65
N MET A 608 -9.44 -16.80 -17.14
CA MET A 608 -9.24 -15.98 -15.97
C MET A 608 -10.17 -16.40 -14.83
N HIS A 609 -9.71 -16.22 -13.60
CA HIS A 609 -10.50 -16.34 -12.38
C HIS A 609 -10.55 -15.00 -11.67
N LEU A 610 -11.75 -14.62 -11.23
CA LEU A 610 -12.02 -13.36 -10.52
C LEU A 610 -12.40 -13.66 -9.06
N PHE A 611 -11.86 -12.86 -8.14
CA PHE A 611 -12.27 -12.84 -6.74
C PHE A 611 -12.64 -11.40 -6.34
N LEU A 612 -13.88 -11.19 -5.92
CA LEU A 612 -14.37 -9.96 -5.35
C LEU A 612 -14.52 -10.15 -3.85
N ILE A 613 -13.76 -9.41 -3.07
CA ILE A 613 -13.72 -9.51 -1.61
C ILE A 613 -14.42 -8.27 -1.03
N PRO A 614 -15.56 -8.45 -0.33
CA PRO A 614 -16.25 -7.33 0.29
C PRO A 614 -15.40 -6.68 1.38
N PRO A 615 -15.63 -5.39 1.70
CA PRO A 615 -15.02 -4.77 2.87
C PRO A 615 -15.46 -5.47 4.16
N ALA A 616 -14.64 -5.40 5.19
CA ALA A 616 -14.94 -5.98 6.50
C ALA A 616 -16.31 -5.53 7.02
N GLY A 617 -17.14 -6.47 7.46
CA GLY A 617 -18.51 -6.21 7.92
C GLY A 617 -19.48 -5.75 6.82
N GLY A 618 -19.04 -5.73 5.57
CA GLY A 618 -19.82 -5.34 4.40
C GLY A 618 -20.26 -6.52 3.54
N SER A 619 -20.78 -6.21 2.34
CA SER A 619 -21.28 -7.22 1.40
C SER A 619 -21.19 -6.75 -0.06
N ILE A 620 -21.24 -7.73 -0.98
CA ILE A 620 -21.38 -7.52 -2.43
C ILE A 620 -22.74 -8.09 -2.86
N SER A 621 -23.45 -7.35 -3.71
CA SER A 621 -24.77 -7.72 -4.23
C SER A 621 -24.98 -7.20 -5.66
N ASN A 622 -26.10 -7.57 -6.28
CA ASN A 622 -26.54 -7.08 -7.61
C ASN A 622 -25.47 -7.26 -8.71
N VAL A 623 -24.74 -8.38 -8.67
CA VAL A 623 -23.67 -8.66 -9.62
C VAL A 623 -24.23 -8.90 -11.02
N GLN A 624 -23.78 -8.12 -12.00
CA GLN A 624 -24.11 -8.23 -13.42
C GLN A 624 -22.82 -8.25 -14.24
N THR A 625 -22.83 -8.93 -15.38
CA THR A 625 -21.65 -9.05 -16.23
C THR A 625 -22.01 -9.09 -17.72
N THR A 626 -21.12 -8.53 -18.54
CA THR A 626 -21.14 -8.69 -20.00
C THR A 626 -20.34 -9.91 -20.47
N VAL A 627 -19.60 -10.59 -19.57
CA VAL A 627 -18.84 -11.79 -19.90
C VAL A 627 -19.80 -12.94 -20.17
N ALA A 628 -19.83 -13.41 -21.43
CA ALA A 628 -20.76 -14.46 -21.87
C ALA A 628 -20.34 -15.86 -21.38
N ASP A 629 -19.05 -16.09 -21.18
CA ASP A 629 -18.46 -17.40 -20.93
C ASP A 629 -17.86 -17.52 -19.53
N PHE A 630 -18.69 -17.38 -18.50
CA PHE A 630 -18.32 -17.87 -17.17
C PHE A 630 -18.43 -19.41 -17.15
N SER A 631 -17.30 -20.12 -17.00
CA SER A 631 -17.25 -21.58 -16.95
C SER A 631 -16.62 -22.04 -15.63
N PRO A 632 -17.05 -23.17 -15.10
CA PRO A 632 -18.17 -24.04 -15.48
C PRO A 632 -19.52 -23.58 -14.92
N GLN A 633 -19.52 -22.53 -14.10
CA GLN A 633 -20.72 -22.03 -13.43
C GLN A 633 -20.74 -20.50 -13.43
N ALA A 634 -21.92 -19.94 -13.35
CA ALA A 634 -22.13 -18.53 -13.07
C ALA A 634 -21.34 -18.08 -11.83
N ILE A 635 -21.15 -16.77 -11.71
CA ILE A 635 -20.59 -16.14 -10.51
C ILE A 635 -21.29 -16.71 -9.27
N THR A 636 -20.49 -17.16 -8.31
CA THR A 636 -20.95 -17.75 -7.06
C THR A 636 -20.37 -17.01 -5.86
N THR A 637 -20.93 -17.22 -4.69
CA THR A 637 -20.43 -16.65 -3.43
C THR A 637 -20.03 -17.78 -2.50
N MET A 638 -18.82 -17.69 -1.95
CA MET A 638 -18.23 -18.70 -1.09
C MET A 638 -17.73 -18.09 0.22
N PRO A 639 -17.86 -18.78 1.37
CA PRO A 639 -17.37 -18.29 2.64
C PRO A 639 -15.83 -18.33 2.70
N TYR A 640 -15.25 -17.34 3.37
CA TYR A 640 -13.82 -17.31 3.72
C TYR A 640 -13.62 -16.46 4.97
N ASN A 641 -13.16 -17.05 6.06
CA ASN A 641 -12.89 -16.35 7.33
C ASN A 641 -14.02 -15.40 7.78
N GLY A 642 -15.29 -15.83 7.62
CA GLY A 642 -16.46 -15.05 8.04
C GLY A 642 -16.94 -13.99 7.03
N ILE A 643 -16.24 -13.79 5.92
CA ILE A 643 -16.71 -12.96 4.79
C ILE A 643 -17.25 -13.83 3.66
N GLN A 644 -17.95 -13.23 2.71
CA GLN A 644 -18.54 -13.91 1.55
C GLN A 644 -17.85 -13.41 0.28
N ILE A 645 -16.89 -14.19 -0.24
CA ILE A 645 -16.16 -13.86 -1.48
C ILE A 645 -17.03 -14.21 -2.69
N THR A 646 -17.23 -13.25 -3.57
CA THR A 646 -17.86 -13.49 -4.89
C THR A 646 -16.78 -13.87 -5.90
N THR A 647 -16.96 -14.99 -6.60
CA THR A 647 -15.92 -15.55 -7.46
C THR A 647 -16.50 -16.24 -8.69
N GLY A 648 -15.71 -16.35 -9.76
CA GLY A 648 -16.05 -17.08 -10.96
C GLY A 648 -14.92 -17.12 -11.98
N SER A 649 -14.88 -18.18 -12.80
CA SER A 649 -13.93 -18.30 -13.90
C SER A 649 -14.61 -17.93 -15.22
N TYR A 650 -13.85 -17.26 -16.10
CA TYR A 650 -14.38 -16.78 -17.37
C TYR A 650 -13.30 -16.85 -18.48
N LEU A 651 -13.76 -16.85 -19.72
CA LEU A 651 -12.92 -16.77 -20.90
C LEU A 651 -13.04 -15.37 -21.50
N LEU A 652 -11.92 -14.65 -21.59
CA LEU A 652 -11.81 -13.35 -22.23
C LEU A 652 -11.12 -13.55 -23.59
N ASN A 653 -11.88 -13.42 -24.69
CA ASN A 653 -11.32 -13.63 -26.03
C ASN A 653 -10.36 -12.49 -26.41
N GLY A 654 -9.50 -12.75 -27.38
CA GLY A 654 -8.53 -11.78 -27.85
C GLY A 654 -9.19 -10.54 -28.47
N GLY A 655 -8.82 -9.37 -27.99
CA GLY A 655 -9.36 -8.07 -28.37
C GLY A 655 -10.66 -7.67 -27.66
N ASP A 656 -11.24 -8.54 -26.81
CA ASP A 656 -12.49 -8.27 -26.12
C ASP A 656 -12.29 -7.36 -24.90
N THR A 657 -13.34 -6.58 -24.64
CA THR A 657 -13.54 -5.84 -23.39
C THR A 657 -14.78 -6.41 -22.70
N ALA A 658 -14.67 -6.71 -21.43
CA ALA A 658 -15.75 -7.20 -20.60
C ALA A 658 -15.91 -6.37 -19.35
N THR A 659 -17.14 -6.24 -18.85
CA THR A 659 -17.43 -5.52 -17.61
C THR A 659 -18.19 -6.41 -16.63
N ILE A 660 -17.92 -6.16 -15.35
CA ILE A 660 -18.73 -6.66 -14.24
C ILE A 660 -19.10 -5.48 -13.37
N SER A 661 -20.38 -5.32 -13.08
CA SER A 661 -20.90 -4.29 -12.19
C SER A 661 -21.62 -4.91 -10.99
N TYR A 662 -21.49 -4.28 -9.84
CA TYR A 662 -22.01 -4.78 -8.57
C TYR A 662 -22.15 -3.66 -7.55
N ASP A 663 -22.96 -3.90 -6.52
CA ASP A 663 -23.12 -2.99 -5.40
C ASP A 663 -22.29 -3.47 -4.21
N VAL A 664 -21.52 -2.56 -3.60
CA VAL A 664 -20.70 -2.79 -2.40
C VAL A 664 -21.29 -1.99 -1.26
N THR A 665 -21.76 -2.68 -0.22
CA THR A 665 -22.25 -2.05 1.01
C THR A 665 -21.19 -2.21 2.11
N THR A 666 -20.82 -1.10 2.73
CA THR A 666 -19.83 -1.08 3.84
C THR A 666 -20.47 -1.48 5.17
N SER A 667 -19.65 -1.74 6.18
CA SER A 667 -20.13 -1.79 7.56
C SER A 667 -20.75 -0.46 8.00
N PRO A 668 -21.77 -0.46 8.88
CA PRO A 668 -22.24 0.75 9.56
C PRO A 668 -21.16 1.48 10.39
N LYS A 669 -20.07 0.80 10.72
CA LYS A 669 -18.92 1.37 11.46
C LYS A 669 -17.95 2.11 10.56
N ALA A 670 -18.11 2.08 9.23
CA ALA A 670 -17.20 2.72 8.30
C ALA A 670 -17.14 4.24 8.52
N THR A 671 -15.93 4.75 8.77
CA THR A 671 -15.65 6.19 8.98
C THR A 671 -14.89 6.81 7.81
N GLU A 672 -14.26 5.99 6.98
CA GLU A 672 -13.52 6.39 5.79
C GLU A 672 -14.30 5.98 4.52
N PRO A 673 -14.06 6.63 3.37
CA PRO A 673 -14.61 6.20 2.08
C PRO A 673 -14.12 4.80 1.69
N LEU A 674 -14.88 4.12 0.81
CA LEU A 674 -14.47 2.85 0.22
C LEU A 674 -13.19 3.03 -0.60
N THR A 675 -12.20 2.19 -0.33
CA THR A 675 -10.98 2.06 -1.14
C THR A 675 -11.01 0.77 -1.95
N VAL A 676 -10.22 0.70 -3.02
CA VAL A 676 -10.11 -0.49 -3.86
C VAL A 676 -8.66 -0.96 -3.90
N ARG A 677 -8.46 -2.27 -3.71
CA ARG A 677 -7.20 -2.94 -3.94
C ARG A 677 -7.38 -3.97 -5.04
N THR A 678 -6.52 -3.91 -6.07
CA THR A 678 -6.58 -4.83 -7.21
C THR A 678 -5.28 -5.62 -7.35
N THR A 679 -5.31 -6.65 -8.19
CA THR A 679 -4.11 -7.39 -8.59
C THR A 679 -3.15 -6.48 -9.34
N PRO A 680 -1.86 -6.38 -8.93
CA PRO A 680 -0.87 -5.61 -9.68
C PRO A 680 -0.57 -6.25 -11.04
N THR A 681 -1.08 -5.65 -12.11
CA THR A 681 -0.89 -6.10 -13.50
C THR A 681 0.35 -5.48 -14.14
N ALA A 682 0.69 -5.92 -15.37
CA ALA A 682 1.75 -5.36 -16.20
C ALA A 682 1.32 -4.10 -16.98
N GLN A 683 0.04 -3.70 -16.94
CA GLN A 683 -0.53 -2.64 -17.80
C GLN A 683 0.24 -1.33 -17.77
N VAL A 684 0.77 -0.91 -16.62
CA VAL A 684 1.51 0.36 -16.45
C VAL A 684 2.82 0.41 -17.24
N VAL A 685 3.40 -0.74 -17.58
CA VAL A 685 4.66 -0.85 -18.35
C VAL A 685 4.43 -1.43 -19.75
N ALA A 686 3.32 -2.10 -19.97
CA ALA A 686 2.91 -2.62 -21.27
C ALA A 686 2.31 -1.52 -22.16
N GLY A 687 1.95 -0.37 -21.61
CA GLY A 687 1.33 0.73 -22.34
C GLY A 687 -0.16 0.55 -22.59
N TRP A 688 -0.82 -0.31 -21.78
CA TRP A 688 -2.27 -0.50 -21.79
C TRP A 688 -2.98 0.49 -20.85
N ASP A 689 -2.37 1.65 -20.62
CA ASP A 689 -2.99 2.72 -19.85
C ASP A 689 -4.27 3.17 -20.53
N GLN A 690 -5.32 3.04 -19.82
CA GLN A 690 -6.72 3.25 -20.06
C GLN A 690 -7.06 4.27 -21.15
N ALA A 691 -7.69 3.79 -22.21
CA ALA A 691 -8.69 4.59 -22.86
C ALA A 691 -9.78 4.90 -21.82
N ALA A 692 -10.08 6.19 -21.62
CA ALA A 692 -11.24 6.62 -20.84
C ALA A 692 -12.47 5.78 -21.25
N PRO A 693 -13.40 5.43 -20.34
CA PRO A 693 -14.59 4.71 -20.69
C PRO A 693 -15.20 5.40 -21.91
N SER A 694 -15.36 4.68 -23.00
CA SER A 694 -16.09 5.19 -24.17
C SER A 694 -17.47 5.58 -23.66
N GLU A 695 -17.85 6.84 -23.85
CA GLU A 695 -19.21 7.29 -23.54
C GLU A 695 -20.18 6.23 -24.12
N ALA A 696 -21.00 5.66 -23.24
CA ALA A 696 -22.03 4.74 -23.65
C ALA A 696 -22.89 5.44 -24.72
N PRO A 697 -23.22 4.78 -25.84
CA PRO A 697 -24.08 5.40 -26.84
C PRO A 697 -25.38 5.82 -26.17
N ALA A 698 -25.67 7.12 -26.23
CA ALA A 698 -26.91 7.70 -25.74
C ALA A 698 -28.06 6.95 -26.40
N GLN A 699 -28.91 6.28 -25.58
CA GLN A 699 -30.20 5.74 -26.00
C GLN A 699 -31.23 6.83 -26.12
#